data_09470af65459989b7373158f06bffb5a
#
_entry.id   09470af65459989b7373158f06bffb5a
#
_cell.length_a   1.000
_cell.length_b   1.000
_cell.length_c   1.000
_cell.angle_alpha   90.00
_cell.angle_beta   90.00
_cell.angle_gamma   90.00
#
_symmetry.space_group_name_H-M   'P 1'
#
loop_
_entity.id
_entity.type
_entity.pdbx_description
1 polymer ?
#
loop_
_entity_poly.entity_id
_entity_poly.type
_entity_poly.pdbx_seq_one_letter_code
_entity_poly.pdbx_strand_id
1 'polypeptide(L)'
;MNRSILALSALCLCGAAALPPPPATPAGTDTNTYWGVTVKDPYRWLENGNDPKVHAWSVAQDARTRAYLDALPVRAQIHARLSSLLSKTSPSYSRLYPAGGKIFATFTQPPKQQPMIAVMGPDADPAKARVVVDPNALNPAGTTAIDWFVPSPDGSKVAVSLSDNGSEDGTLHVFDVATGKDLGLRIPRVQFPTGGGSLAWRKDGSGFWYTRYPGPEAPAERQHFYQQVFYHKLGEAVDADKYVAGKDFPKVSEIALSSRQSNGPVLMSVANGDGGEFAFYVIGADGGVSQVSAFADKVVAGDIGPDGTLYLVSHDGAPRGKLLALKPGDTALKDARVLVKQGDGVIEGGGEFGGVAVAVTDRALYLRELVGGPSRVAAYTHDGKKLPDLPLPGLANVAEVVPVAGGHVLYSVETYLRPVYFENFDEASGTAQESKLAETSPVSFKDAKVVRVFATSKDGTRVPMSIIAPAGTELNGNNPVRLYGYGGYNISEVPVFLGAPGRIWLDGHGVLAFANLRGGGEYGETWHEDGALTHKQNVFDDFFACAQYLVAQHWTSPDRLGALGGSNGGLLMGAMITQHPAEFRAVVSLVGIYDMLRVELDPNGAFNTTEFGSVKDRAQFAALYAYSPYQHVVPGTKYPAVFMATGEHDGRVNPMHSRKMIAALQADTISGLPVLLSINSHAGHGIGSALSIRVDQTSDAMAFLFDQLGMSLGVGPGGGGAK
;
A
#
# COMPACT_ATOMS: atom_id res chain seq x y z
N MET A 1 70.61 -8.06 32.45
CA MET A 1 70.02 -9.05 31.48
C MET A 1 68.53 -8.78 31.40
N ASN A 2 68.15 -7.94 30.47
CA ASN A 2 66.76 -7.60 30.19
C ASN A 2 66.24 -8.54 29.09
N ARG A 3 65.17 -9.29 29.40
CA ARG A 3 64.43 -10.05 28.39
C ARG A 3 63.14 -9.27 28.07
N SER A 4 63.11 -8.67 26.91
CA SER A 4 61.91 -8.07 26.32
C SER A 4 61.04 -9.19 25.74
N ILE A 5 59.80 -9.32 26.24
CA ILE A 5 58.78 -10.20 25.68
C ILE A 5 58.01 -9.39 24.65
N LEU A 6 58.16 -9.74 23.35
CA LEU A 6 57.32 -9.26 22.29
C LEU A 6 55.96 -10.04 22.35
N ALA A 7 54.91 -9.34 22.68
CA ALA A 7 53.54 -9.86 22.51
C ALA A 7 53.11 -9.69 21.04
N LEU A 8 53.01 -10.77 20.33
CA LEU A 8 52.40 -10.82 18.98
C LEU A 8 50.87 -10.78 19.17
N SER A 9 50.28 -9.61 18.87
CA SER A 9 48.83 -9.49 18.73
C SER A 9 48.41 -10.12 17.41
N ALA A 10 47.86 -11.31 17.45
CA ALA A 10 47.19 -11.91 16.28
C ALA A 10 45.88 -11.16 16.04
N LEU A 11 45.86 -10.29 15.03
CA LEU A 11 44.61 -9.80 14.45
C LEU A 11 43.92 -10.98 13.76
N CYS A 12 42.88 -11.52 14.38
CA CYS A 12 41.93 -12.38 13.69
C CYS A 12 41.16 -11.51 12.65
N LEU A 13 41.66 -11.47 11.43
CA LEU A 13 40.86 -11.13 10.27
C LEU A 13 39.83 -12.25 10.09
N CYS A 14 38.65 -12.09 10.68
CA CYS A 14 37.47 -12.82 10.23
C CYS A 14 37.18 -12.36 8.81
N GLY A 15 37.76 -13.03 7.82
CA GLY A 15 37.40 -12.86 6.43
C GLY A 15 35.90 -13.18 6.29
N ALA A 16 35.09 -12.18 5.90
CA ALA A 16 33.74 -12.45 5.49
C ALA A 16 33.79 -13.54 4.41
N ALA A 17 33.04 -14.62 4.60
CA ALA A 17 32.95 -15.67 3.60
C ALA A 17 32.51 -15.05 2.27
N ALA A 18 33.24 -15.31 1.19
CA ALA A 18 32.89 -14.77 -0.12
C ALA A 18 31.47 -15.19 -0.48
N LEU A 19 30.66 -14.22 -0.96
CA LEU A 19 29.30 -14.51 -1.43
C LEU A 19 29.34 -15.65 -2.46
N PRO A 20 28.56 -16.73 -2.29
CA PRO A 20 28.51 -17.82 -3.29
C PRO A 20 28.17 -17.28 -4.68
N PRO A 21 28.70 -17.90 -5.76
CA PRO A 21 28.34 -17.49 -7.11
C PRO A 21 26.82 -17.64 -7.34
N PRO A 22 26.23 -16.85 -8.24
CA PRO A 22 24.85 -17.00 -8.62
C PRO A 22 24.56 -18.42 -9.16
N PRO A 23 23.35 -18.96 -8.98
CA PRO A 23 22.93 -20.20 -9.63
C PRO A 23 23.09 -20.10 -11.16
N ALA A 24 23.40 -21.22 -11.82
CA ALA A 24 23.48 -21.27 -13.27
C ALA A 24 22.15 -20.80 -13.89
N THR A 25 22.22 -19.75 -14.72
CA THR A 25 21.06 -19.12 -15.34
C THR A 25 21.28 -19.01 -16.84
N PRO A 26 20.97 -20.06 -17.61
CA PRO A 26 21.23 -20.06 -19.05
C PRO A 26 20.36 -19.05 -19.77
N ALA A 27 20.96 -18.23 -20.63
CA ALA A 27 20.26 -17.33 -21.51
C ALA A 27 19.62 -18.10 -22.68
N GLY A 28 18.31 -17.89 -22.88
CA GLY A 28 17.56 -18.39 -24.02
C GLY A 28 17.66 -17.49 -25.24
N THR A 29 16.99 -17.89 -26.32
CA THR A 29 16.94 -17.15 -27.60
C THR A 29 15.57 -16.57 -27.90
N ASP A 30 14.69 -16.56 -26.91
CA ASP A 30 13.33 -16.04 -27.03
C ASP A 30 13.31 -14.58 -27.45
N THR A 31 12.38 -14.24 -28.31
CA THR A 31 12.14 -12.87 -28.78
C THR A 31 10.65 -12.59 -28.93
N ASN A 32 10.29 -11.32 -28.85
CA ASN A 32 8.98 -10.82 -29.28
C ASN A 32 9.17 -9.72 -30.32
N THR A 33 8.20 -9.56 -31.21
CA THR A 33 8.20 -8.46 -32.17
C THR A 33 6.97 -7.60 -31.95
N TYR A 34 7.19 -6.33 -31.66
CA TYR A 34 6.16 -5.31 -31.45
C TYR A 34 6.39 -4.20 -32.46
N TRP A 35 5.41 -3.91 -33.31
CA TRP A 35 5.48 -2.80 -34.29
C TRP A 35 6.75 -2.79 -35.15
N GLY A 36 7.27 -3.95 -35.48
CA GLY A 36 8.52 -4.12 -36.26
C GLY A 36 9.81 -4.07 -35.43
N VAL A 37 9.72 -3.85 -34.11
CA VAL A 37 10.87 -3.91 -33.18
C VAL A 37 10.96 -5.30 -32.60
N THR A 38 12.10 -6.00 -32.81
CA THR A 38 12.36 -7.30 -32.18
C THR A 38 13.09 -7.11 -30.87
N VAL A 39 12.47 -7.57 -29.79
CA VAL A 39 12.98 -7.47 -28.42
C VAL A 39 13.41 -8.86 -27.95
N LYS A 40 14.63 -8.99 -27.42
CA LYS A 40 15.15 -10.24 -26.84
C LYS A 40 14.61 -10.44 -25.44
N ASP A 41 14.36 -11.71 -25.08
CA ASP A 41 13.89 -12.12 -23.75
C ASP A 41 14.64 -13.37 -23.29
N PRO A 42 15.92 -13.26 -22.96
CA PRO A 42 16.79 -14.40 -22.70
C PRO A 42 16.40 -15.22 -21.45
N TYR A 43 15.60 -14.64 -20.56
CA TYR A 43 15.19 -15.29 -19.31
C TYR A 43 13.68 -15.58 -19.27
N ARG A 44 13.02 -15.71 -20.43
CA ARG A 44 11.59 -16.07 -20.53
C ARG A 44 11.24 -17.34 -19.77
N TRP A 45 12.12 -18.31 -19.76
CA TRP A 45 11.90 -19.57 -19.06
C TRP A 45 11.65 -19.42 -17.55
N LEU A 46 12.02 -18.27 -16.94
CA LEU A 46 11.77 -17.94 -15.54
C LEU A 46 10.34 -17.45 -15.27
N GLU A 47 9.48 -17.32 -16.28
CA GLU A 47 8.10 -16.83 -16.10
C GLU A 47 7.20 -17.87 -15.46
N ASN A 48 7.31 -19.14 -15.81
CA ASN A 48 6.47 -20.20 -15.27
C ASN A 48 6.93 -20.65 -13.88
N GLY A 49 6.40 -20.04 -12.82
CA GLY A 49 6.72 -20.42 -11.43
C GLY A 49 6.37 -21.86 -11.06
N ASN A 50 5.45 -22.51 -11.80
CA ASN A 50 5.06 -23.91 -11.58
C ASN A 50 6.06 -24.92 -12.22
N ASP A 51 7.03 -24.44 -13.02
CA ASP A 51 8.08 -25.34 -13.55
C ASP A 51 9.04 -25.72 -12.43
N PRO A 52 9.28 -27.03 -12.17
CA PRO A 52 10.21 -27.48 -11.15
C PRO A 52 11.63 -26.91 -11.29
N LYS A 53 12.07 -26.57 -12.51
CA LYS A 53 13.38 -25.94 -12.75
C LYS A 53 13.40 -24.49 -12.26
N VAL A 54 12.31 -23.76 -12.47
CA VAL A 54 12.16 -22.38 -12.00
C VAL A 54 12.06 -22.34 -10.48
N HIS A 55 11.32 -23.28 -9.90
CA HIS A 55 11.24 -23.42 -8.45
C HIS A 55 12.63 -23.74 -7.84
N ALA A 56 13.35 -24.73 -8.38
CA ALA A 56 14.69 -25.06 -7.91
C ALA A 56 15.69 -23.89 -8.04
N TRP A 57 15.61 -23.12 -9.13
CA TRP A 57 16.40 -21.90 -9.33
C TRP A 57 16.05 -20.83 -8.28
N SER A 58 14.76 -20.63 -8.02
CA SER A 58 14.26 -19.68 -7.01
C SER A 58 14.76 -20.02 -5.61
N VAL A 59 14.70 -21.30 -5.21
CA VAL A 59 15.24 -21.80 -3.93
C VAL A 59 16.75 -21.56 -3.84
N ALA A 60 17.50 -21.79 -4.91
CA ALA A 60 18.95 -21.56 -4.93
C ALA A 60 19.30 -20.06 -4.82
N GLN A 61 18.51 -19.16 -5.41
CA GLN A 61 18.67 -17.71 -5.26
C GLN A 61 18.40 -17.28 -3.82
N ASP A 62 17.33 -17.77 -3.20
CA ASP A 62 17.01 -17.45 -1.81
C ASP A 62 18.09 -17.99 -0.86
N ALA A 63 18.57 -19.21 -1.05
CA ALA A 63 19.67 -19.78 -0.27
C ALA A 63 20.96 -18.93 -0.36
N ARG A 64 21.26 -18.40 -1.55
CA ARG A 64 22.39 -17.48 -1.76
C ARG A 64 22.19 -16.16 -1.01
N THR A 65 20.98 -15.63 -1.04
CA THR A 65 20.60 -14.42 -0.33
C THR A 65 20.70 -14.61 1.18
N ARG A 66 20.20 -15.76 1.69
CA ARG A 66 20.35 -16.12 3.11
C ARG A 66 21.82 -16.22 3.52
N ALA A 67 22.65 -16.89 2.70
CA ALA A 67 24.08 -17.01 2.99
C ALA A 67 24.76 -15.64 3.16
N TYR A 68 24.33 -14.63 2.40
CA TYR A 68 24.83 -13.25 2.55
C TYR A 68 24.26 -12.57 3.80
N LEU A 69 22.93 -12.49 3.91
CA LEU A 69 22.27 -11.70 4.94
C LEU A 69 22.49 -12.29 6.35
N ASP A 70 22.47 -13.61 6.48
CA ASP A 70 22.65 -14.28 7.79
C ASP A 70 24.10 -14.20 8.29
N ALA A 71 25.06 -13.97 7.38
CA ALA A 71 26.44 -13.69 7.75
C ALA A 71 26.67 -12.25 8.28
N LEU A 72 25.70 -11.36 8.12
CA LEU A 72 25.79 -9.98 8.60
C LEU A 72 25.43 -9.90 10.10
N PRO A 73 26.36 -9.60 11.02
CA PRO A 73 26.04 -9.51 12.46
C PRO A 73 24.94 -8.49 12.76
N VAL A 74 24.87 -7.41 11.96
CA VAL A 74 23.86 -6.35 12.13
C VAL A 74 22.45 -6.86 11.88
N ARG A 75 22.25 -7.89 11.03
CA ARG A 75 20.93 -8.48 10.78
C ARG A 75 20.31 -9.06 12.05
N ALA A 76 21.04 -9.88 12.77
CA ALA A 76 20.57 -10.46 14.02
C ALA A 76 20.25 -9.38 15.08
N GLN A 77 21.07 -8.33 15.14
CA GLN A 77 20.84 -7.20 16.05
C GLN A 77 19.56 -6.42 15.67
N ILE A 78 19.35 -6.12 14.39
CA ILE A 78 18.16 -5.44 13.89
C ILE A 78 16.92 -6.30 14.18
N HIS A 79 16.94 -7.59 13.81
CA HIS A 79 15.83 -8.51 14.02
C HIS A 79 15.42 -8.62 15.50
N ALA A 80 16.39 -8.83 16.39
CA ALA A 80 16.13 -8.90 17.83
C ALA A 80 15.53 -7.59 18.36
N ARG A 81 16.05 -6.45 17.88
CA ARG A 81 15.57 -5.13 18.32
C ARG A 81 14.18 -4.83 17.78
N LEU A 82 13.91 -5.11 16.51
CA LEU A 82 12.57 -4.99 15.93
C LEU A 82 11.54 -5.83 16.67
N SER A 83 11.84 -7.12 16.88
CA SER A 83 10.96 -8.04 17.62
C SER A 83 10.68 -7.54 19.04
N SER A 84 11.73 -7.07 19.76
CA SER A 84 11.57 -6.53 21.11
C SER A 84 10.76 -5.25 21.17
N LEU A 85 10.92 -4.34 20.21
CA LEU A 85 10.17 -3.09 20.16
C LEU A 85 8.72 -3.32 19.77
N LEU A 86 8.48 -4.13 18.74
CA LEU A 86 7.12 -4.43 18.27
C LEU A 86 6.31 -5.17 19.34
N SER A 87 6.92 -6.11 20.09
CA SER A 87 6.23 -6.81 21.18
C SER A 87 5.80 -5.91 22.35
N LYS A 88 6.37 -4.71 22.43
CA LYS A 88 6.06 -3.70 23.47
C LYS A 88 5.16 -2.58 22.97
N THR A 89 4.82 -2.56 21.68
CA THR A 89 3.86 -1.61 21.12
C THR A 89 2.47 -1.93 21.67
N SER A 90 1.72 -0.91 22.08
CA SER A 90 0.34 -1.12 22.53
C SER A 90 -0.54 -1.64 21.42
N PRO A 91 -1.70 -2.23 21.76
CA PRO A 91 -2.73 -2.47 20.75
C PRO A 91 -3.10 -1.21 20.01
N SER A 92 -3.48 -1.35 18.72
CA SER A 92 -3.99 -0.26 17.88
C SER A 92 -5.29 -0.66 17.18
N TYR A 93 -6.06 0.36 16.82
CA TYR A 93 -7.37 0.23 16.16
C TYR A 93 -7.37 1.04 14.87
N SER A 94 -7.95 0.47 13.83
CA SER A 94 -8.13 1.12 12.53
C SER A 94 -9.38 0.60 11.84
N ARG A 95 -9.77 1.19 10.72
CA ARG A 95 -10.98 0.83 9.98
C ARG A 95 -12.20 0.82 10.87
N LEU A 96 -12.42 1.91 11.64
CA LEU A 96 -13.56 2.03 12.53
C LEU A 96 -14.86 2.02 11.73
N TYR A 97 -15.79 1.13 12.09
CA TYR A 97 -17.06 0.97 11.41
C TYR A 97 -18.23 1.01 12.42
N PRO A 98 -18.94 2.15 12.55
CA PRO A 98 -20.13 2.24 13.38
C PRO A 98 -21.30 1.41 12.79
N ALA A 99 -21.90 0.54 13.60
CA ALA A 99 -23.10 -0.21 13.24
C ALA A 99 -23.87 -0.67 14.48
N GLY A 100 -25.19 -0.55 14.49
CA GLY A 100 -26.06 -1.06 15.56
C GLY A 100 -25.71 -0.53 16.96
N GLY A 101 -25.30 0.73 17.09
CA GLY A 101 -24.88 1.33 18.36
C GLY A 101 -23.54 0.81 18.88
N LYS A 102 -22.73 0.19 18.03
CA LYS A 102 -21.38 -0.32 18.33
C LYS A 102 -20.39 0.28 17.35
N ILE A 103 -19.08 0.16 17.66
CA ILE A 103 -17.98 0.46 16.76
C ILE A 103 -17.17 -0.82 16.56
N PHE A 104 -17.11 -1.28 15.33
CA PHE A 104 -16.23 -2.37 14.88
C PHE A 104 -14.89 -1.77 14.43
N ALA A 105 -13.82 -2.53 14.61
CA ALA A 105 -12.49 -2.07 14.20
C ALA A 105 -11.59 -3.25 13.82
N THR A 106 -10.64 -3.00 12.93
CA THR A 106 -9.43 -3.82 12.84
C THR A 106 -8.61 -3.60 14.10
N PHE A 107 -8.27 -4.67 14.79
CA PHE A 107 -7.55 -4.66 16.07
C PHE A 107 -6.21 -5.36 15.91
N THR A 108 -5.14 -4.61 15.99
CA THR A 108 -3.77 -5.12 15.92
C THR A 108 -3.19 -5.20 17.33
N GLN A 109 -2.70 -6.37 17.72
CA GLN A 109 -2.14 -6.64 19.07
C GLN A 109 -0.85 -7.44 18.96
N PRO A 110 0.32 -6.81 18.81
CA PRO A 110 1.57 -7.54 18.84
C PRO A 110 1.76 -8.29 20.19
N PRO A 111 2.34 -9.50 20.21
CA PRO A 111 3.02 -10.18 19.11
C PRO A 111 2.14 -11.12 18.27
N LYS A 112 0.79 -10.99 18.29
CA LYS A 112 -0.09 -11.77 17.42
C LYS A 112 0.29 -11.57 15.96
N GLN A 113 0.21 -12.65 15.18
CA GLN A 113 0.68 -12.68 13.79
C GLN A 113 -0.21 -11.86 12.86
N GLN A 114 -1.53 -11.90 13.10
CA GLN A 114 -2.54 -11.27 12.26
C GLN A 114 -3.41 -10.31 13.06
N PRO A 115 -3.87 -9.22 12.44
CA PRO A 115 -4.94 -8.38 12.96
C PRO A 115 -6.24 -9.17 13.15
N MET A 116 -7.07 -8.70 14.06
CA MET A 116 -8.36 -9.28 14.45
C MET A 116 -9.49 -8.27 14.18
N ILE A 117 -10.73 -8.70 14.30
CA ILE A 117 -11.87 -7.78 14.37
C ILE A 117 -12.31 -7.69 15.82
N ALA A 118 -12.35 -6.46 16.34
CA ALA A 118 -12.90 -6.16 17.66
C ALA A 118 -14.17 -5.31 17.55
N VAL A 119 -15.01 -5.38 18.58
CA VAL A 119 -16.20 -4.54 18.75
C VAL A 119 -16.17 -3.87 20.11
N MET A 120 -16.56 -2.60 20.15
CA MET A 120 -16.67 -1.79 21.37
C MET A 120 -18.00 -1.01 21.38
N GLY A 121 -18.31 -0.37 22.51
CA GLY A 121 -19.47 0.50 22.63
C GLY A 121 -19.35 1.79 21.82
N PRO A 122 -20.44 2.59 21.75
CA PRO A 122 -20.46 3.84 21.00
C PRO A 122 -19.53 4.91 21.57
N ASP A 123 -19.08 4.74 22.82
CA ASP A 123 -18.09 5.58 23.51
C ASP A 123 -16.63 5.33 23.04
N ALA A 124 -16.43 4.41 22.13
CA ALA A 124 -15.12 4.02 21.57
C ALA A 124 -14.07 3.71 22.67
N ASP A 125 -14.49 3.11 23.80
CA ASP A 125 -13.58 2.77 24.89
C ASP A 125 -12.87 1.43 24.62
N PRO A 126 -11.55 1.43 24.32
CA PRO A 126 -10.79 0.22 24.03
C PRO A 126 -10.71 -0.75 25.24
N ALA A 127 -10.89 -0.29 26.47
CA ALA A 127 -10.91 -1.13 27.65
C ALA A 127 -12.15 -2.06 27.67
N LYS A 128 -13.17 -1.74 26.89
CA LYS A 128 -14.41 -2.53 26.74
C LYS A 128 -14.43 -3.30 25.42
N ALA A 129 -13.38 -3.22 24.63
CA ALA A 129 -13.30 -3.90 23.34
C ALA A 129 -13.29 -5.42 23.52
N ARG A 130 -14.02 -6.11 22.67
CA ARG A 130 -14.08 -7.57 22.62
C ARG A 130 -13.77 -8.05 21.22
N VAL A 131 -12.86 -9.03 21.11
CA VAL A 131 -12.54 -9.69 19.84
C VAL A 131 -13.75 -10.53 19.39
N VAL A 132 -14.13 -10.38 18.12
CA VAL A 132 -15.20 -11.13 17.46
C VAL A 132 -14.63 -12.18 16.52
N VAL A 133 -13.60 -11.81 15.73
CA VAL A 133 -12.92 -12.72 14.79
C VAL A 133 -11.42 -12.64 15.05
N ASP A 134 -10.80 -13.78 15.33
CA ASP A 134 -9.37 -13.94 15.57
C ASP A 134 -8.77 -14.94 14.57
N PRO A 135 -8.15 -14.48 13.48
CA PRO A 135 -7.48 -15.37 12.52
C PRO A 135 -6.37 -16.21 13.16
N ASN A 136 -5.72 -15.71 14.21
CA ASN A 136 -4.67 -16.44 14.92
C ASN A 136 -5.20 -17.67 15.67
N ALA A 137 -6.48 -17.64 16.08
CA ALA A 137 -7.15 -18.78 16.67
C ALA A 137 -7.69 -19.75 15.61
N LEU A 138 -8.10 -19.23 14.44
CA LEU A 138 -8.57 -20.05 13.31
C LEU A 138 -7.41 -20.82 12.68
N ASN A 139 -6.25 -20.20 12.54
CA ASN A 139 -5.04 -20.80 11.99
C ASN A 139 -3.81 -20.43 12.85
N PRO A 140 -3.36 -21.33 13.75
CA PRO A 140 -2.19 -21.07 14.61
C PRO A 140 -0.87 -20.84 13.87
N ALA A 141 -0.77 -21.22 12.57
CA ALA A 141 0.39 -20.88 11.74
C ALA A 141 0.47 -19.38 11.42
N GLY A 142 -0.63 -18.62 11.65
CA GLY A 142 -0.69 -17.18 11.43
C GLY A 142 -0.71 -16.76 9.97
N THR A 143 -1.03 -17.68 9.05
CA THR A 143 -1.06 -17.42 7.60
C THR A 143 -2.42 -17.05 7.06
N THR A 144 -3.50 -17.13 7.86
CA THR A 144 -4.84 -16.67 7.49
C THR A 144 -5.02 -15.22 7.87
N ALA A 145 -5.41 -14.38 6.92
CA ALA A 145 -5.60 -12.94 7.09
C ALA A 145 -7.06 -12.52 6.86
N ILE A 146 -7.46 -11.39 7.44
CA ILE A 146 -8.70 -10.70 7.13
C ILE A 146 -8.43 -9.72 5.99
N ASP A 147 -9.09 -9.92 4.85
CA ASP A 147 -9.01 -9.01 3.71
C ASP A 147 -9.86 -7.75 3.97
N TRP A 148 -11.14 -7.98 4.29
CA TRP A 148 -12.10 -6.94 4.64
C TRP A 148 -13.20 -7.49 5.57
N PHE A 149 -13.93 -6.57 6.22
CA PHE A 149 -15.11 -6.90 7.00
C PHE A 149 -16.20 -5.84 6.89
N VAL A 150 -17.46 -6.25 7.00
CA VAL A 150 -18.63 -5.36 7.00
C VAL A 150 -19.64 -5.84 8.04
N PRO A 151 -19.92 -5.08 9.11
CA PRO A 151 -20.94 -5.43 10.09
C PRO A 151 -22.34 -5.24 9.52
N SER A 152 -23.29 -6.06 10.00
CA SER A 152 -24.73 -5.88 9.70
C SER A 152 -25.25 -4.56 10.32
N PRO A 153 -26.31 -3.96 9.76
CA PRO A 153 -26.83 -2.67 10.23
C PRO A 153 -27.21 -2.65 11.72
N ASP A 154 -27.69 -3.77 12.25
CA ASP A 154 -28.02 -3.95 13.67
C ASP A 154 -26.81 -4.31 14.55
N GLY A 155 -25.63 -4.51 13.94
CA GLY A 155 -24.42 -4.92 14.63
C GLY A 155 -24.49 -6.30 15.28
N SER A 156 -25.41 -7.18 14.85
CA SER A 156 -25.54 -8.55 15.37
C SER A 156 -24.65 -9.54 14.65
N LYS A 157 -24.27 -9.27 13.41
CA LYS A 157 -23.41 -10.11 12.56
C LYS A 157 -22.28 -9.29 11.95
N VAL A 158 -21.23 -9.98 11.51
CA VAL A 158 -20.17 -9.38 10.69
C VAL A 158 -19.80 -10.34 9.55
N ALA A 159 -19.83 -9.84 8.33
CA ALA A 159 -19.32 -10.52 7.16
C ALA A 159 -17.84 -10.25 7.03
N VAL A 160 -17.04 -11.28 6.71
CA VAL A 160 -15.57 -11.21 6.71
C VAL A 160 -15.04 -12.02 5.55
N SER A 161 -14.13 -11.45 4.75
CA SER A 161 -13.31 -12.20 3.82
C SER A 161 -12.02 -12.66 4.49
N LEU A 162 -11.70 -13.94 4.35
CA LEU A 162 -10.49 -14.56 4.87
C LEU A 162 -9.70 -15.17 3.71
N SER A 163 -8.40 -14.90 3.64
CA SER A 163 -7.47 -15.49 2.67
C SER A 163 -6.23 -16.08 3.36
N ASP A 164 -5.54 -17.00 2.68
CA ASP A 164 -4.38 -17.70 3.22
C ASP A 164 -3.08 -17.32 2.47
N ASN A 165 -1.96 -17.32 3.20
CA ASN A 165 -0.60 -17.13 2.67
C ASN A 165 -0.40 -15.83 1.85
N GLY A 166 -1.20 -14.80 2.13
CA GLY A 166 -1.15 -13.53 1.40
C GLY A 166 -1.63 -13.60 -0.05
N SER A 167 -2.40 -14.66 -0.40
CA SER A 167 -2.93 -14.86 -1.76
C SER A 167 -3.97 -13.83 -2.16
N GLU A 168 -4.62 -13.19 -1.19
CA GLU A 168 -5.76 -12.27 -1.40
C GLU A 168 -6.95 -12.91 -2.12
N ASP A 169 -6.97 -14.23 -2.31
CA ASP A 169 -8.12 -14.97 -2.85
C ASP A 169 -9.06 -15.38 -1.71
N GLY A 170 -9.93 -14.45 -1.34
CA GLY A 170 -10.73 -14.52 -0.13
C GLY A 170 -11.97 -15.41 -0.25
N THR A 171 -12.34 -16.00 0.88
CA THR A 171 -13.63 -16.68 1.10
C THR A 171 -14.43 -15.89 2.11
N LEU A 172 -15.69 -15.55 1.77
CA LEU A 172 -16.62 -14.87 2.66
C LEU A 172 -17.16 -15.81 3.73
N HIS A 173 -17.10 -15.34 4.96
CA HIS A 173 -17.68 -15.93 6.16
C HIS A 173 -18.64 -14.93 6.80
N VAL A 174 -19.59 -15.42 7.62
CA VAL A 174 -20.43 -14.59 8.48
C VAL A 174 -20.31 -15.07 9.91
N PHE A 175 -20.01 -14.16 10.83
CA PHE A 175 -19.87 -14.44 12.25
C PHE A 175 -21.01 -13.79 13.05
N ASP A 176 -21.51 -14.50 14.08
CA ASP A 176 -22.37 -13.92 15.12
C ASP A 176 -21.54 -13.07 16.07
N VAL A 177 -21.90 -11.80 16.19
CA VAL A 177 -21.12 -10.84 16.97
C VAL A 177 -21.18 -11.12 18.48
N ALA A 178 -22.29 -11.61 19.02
CA ALA A 178 -22.43 -11.86 20.46
C ALA A 178 -21.54 -13.02 20.93
N THR A 179 -21.44 -14.07 20.13
CA THR A 179 -20.73 -15.31 20.50
C THR A 179 -19.36 -15.47 19.83
N GLY A 180 -19.08 -14.72 18.76
CA GLY A 180 -17.89 -14.91 17.90
C GLY A 180 -17.97 -16.19 17.05
N LYS A 181 -19.14 -16.86 16.99
CA LYS A 181 -19.31 -18.12 16.25
C LYS A 181 -19.46 -17.87 14.75
N ASP A 182 -18.71 -18.61 13.96
CA ASP A 182 -18.90 -18.70 12.51
C ASP A 182 -20.24 -19.42 12.21
N LEU A 183 -21.07 -18.79 11.37
CA LEU A 183 -22.39 -19.29 10.99
C LEU A 183 -22.36 -20.32 9.86
N GLY A 184 -21.16 -20.65 9.33
CA GLY A 184 -20.96 -21.73 8.37
C GLY A 184 -21.16 -21.35 6.90
N LEU A 185 -21.47 -20.09 6.59
CA LEU A 185 -21.53 -19.62 5.21
C LEU A 185 -20.12 -19.58 4.59
N ARG A 186 -20.01 -20.04 3.34
CA ARG A 186 -18.78 -20.03 2.56
C ARG A 186 -19.06 -19.59 1.12
N ILE A 187 -18.59 -18.39 0.76
CA ILE A 187 -18.65 -17.90 -0.62
C ILE A 187 -17.21 -17.61 -1.07
N PRO A 188 -16.63 -18.42 -1.96
CA PRO A 188 -15.26 -18.22 -2.42
C PRO A 188 -15.15 -17.08 -3.44
N ARG A 189 -13.91 -16.61 -3.67
CA ARG A 189 -13.52 -15.65 -4.71
C ARG A 189 -14.19 -14.27 -4.55
N VAL A 190 -14.36 -13.84 -3.31
CA VAL A 190 -14.94 -12.53 -2.98
C VAL A 190 -13.91 -11.43 -2.83
N GLN A 191 -12.62 -11.80 -2.71
CA GLN A 191 -11.46 -10.90 -2.79
C GLN A 191 -10.50 -11.47 -3.81
N PHE A 192 -10.00 -10.64 -4.71
CA PHE A 192 -8.96 -10.98 -5.67
C PHE A 192 -7.93 -9.84 -5.72
N PRO A 193 -6.64 -10.11 -6.11
CA PRO A 193 -5.54 -9.15 -5.92
C PRO A 193 -5.81 -7.72 -6.33
N THR A 194 -6.59 -7.48 -7.39
CA THR A 194 -6.94 -6.13 -7.83
C THR A 194 -8.41 -5.81 -7.63
N GLY A 195 -9.24 -6.78 -7.59
CA GLY A 195 -10.66 -6.55 -7.70
C GLY A 195 -11.37 -6.37 -6.38
N GLY A 196 -10.93 -5.48 -5.54
CA GLY A 196 -11.52 -5.18 -4.25
C GLY A 196 -12.83 -5.89 -3.94
N GLY A 197 -12.79 -6.99 -3.20
CA GLY A 197 -13.98 -7.67 -2.72
C GLY A 197 -14.78 -6.74 -1.83
N SER A 198 -16.10 -6.78 -1.98
CA SER A 198 -16.97 -5.90 -1.22
C SER A 198 -18.33 -6.52 -0.92
N LEU A 199 -18.98 -5.97 0.10
CA LEU A 199 -20.30 -6.39 0.54
C LEU A 199 -21.08 -5.18 1.06
N ALA A 200 -22.37 -5.15 0.79
CA ALA A 200 -23.28 -4.22 1.43
C ALA A 200 -24.53 -4.97 1.96
N TRP A 201 -24.80 -4.83 3.23
CA TRP A 201 -25.97 -5.44 3.86
C TRP A 201 -27.26 -4.76 3.43
N ARG A 202 -28.31 -5.54 3.27
CA ARG A 202 -29.67 -5.03 3.24
C ARG A 202 -29.99 -4.41 4.61
N LYS A 203 -30.73 -3.30 4.61
CA LYS A 203 -31.07 -2.57 5.85
C LYS A 203 -31.68 -3.41 6.96
N ASP A 204 -32.51 -4.39 6.60
CA ASP A 204 -33.18 -5.29 7.54
C ASP A 204 -32.30 -6.46 8.01
N GLY A 205 -31.03 -6.54 7.54
CA GLY A 205 -30.10 -7.60 7.88
C GLY A 205 -30.48 -8.99 7.36
N SER A 206 -31.50 -9.12 6.50
CA SER A 206 -32.00 -10.40 5.97
C SER A 206 -31.10 -11.02 4.90
N GLY A 207 -30.17 -10.23 4.34
CA GLY A 207 -29.24 -10.64 3.30
C GLY A 207 -28.31 -9.49 2.94
N PHE A 208 -27.51 -9.70 1.92
CA PHE A 208 -26.53 -8.73 1.46
C PHE A 208 -26.25 -8.86 -0.04
N TRP A 209 -25.84 -7.77 -0.66
CA TRP A 209 -25.18 -7.76 -1.96
C TRP A 209 -23.68 -7.97 -1.77
N TYR A 210 -23.06 -8.73 -2.66
CA TYR A 210 -21.62 -8.99 -2.60
C TYR A 210 -21.05 -9.16 -4.00
N THR A 211 -19.75 -8.95 -4.12
CA THR A 211 -19.01 -9.14 -5.37
C THR A 211 -18.26 -10.46 -5.35
N ARG A 212 -18.14 -11.11 -6.51
CA ARG A 212 -17.24 -12.26 -6.70
C ARG A 212 -16.78 -12.38 -8.14
N TYR A 213 -15.65 -13.02 -8.31
CA TYR A 213 -15.17 -13.46 -9.62
C TYR A 213 -15.81 -14.80 -10.02
N PRO A 214 -15.83 -15.13 -11.35
CA PRO A 214 -16.26 -16.44 -11.81
C PRO A 214 -15.50 -17.57 -11.13
N GLY A 215 -16.18 -18.67 -10.86
CA GLY A 215 -15.58 -19.85 -10.24
C GLY A 215 -14.82 -20.74 -11.24
N PRO A 216 -14.28 -21.89 -10.78
CA PRO A 216 -13.54 -22.84 -11.61
C PRO A 216 -14.36 -23.46 -12.75
N GLU A 217 -15.67 -23.32 -12.71
CA GLU A 217 -16.59 -23.70 -13.79
C GLU A 217 -16.48 -22.80 -15.03
N ALA A 218 -15.96 -21.58 -14.88
CA ALA A 218 -15.73 -20.68 -15.99
C ALA A 218 -14.43 -21.05 -16.76
N PRO A 219 -14.34 -20.73 -18.08
CA PRO A 219 -13.11 -20.85 -18.83
C PRO A 219 -11.94 -20.15 -18.13
N ALA A 220 -10.74 -20.75 -18.15
CA ALA A 220 -9.57 -20.27 -17.39
C ALA A 220 -9.25 -18.78 -17.67
N GLU A 221 -9.41 -18.35 -18.92
CA GLU A 221 -9.20 -16.95 -19.34
C GLU A 221 -10.23 -15.96 -18.79
N ARG A 222 -11.28 -16.45 -18.11
CA ARG A 222 -12.33 -15.61 -17.49
C ARG A 222 -12.29 -15.64 -15.97
N GLN A 223 -11.61 -16.58 -15.37
CA GLN A 223 -11.64 -16.79 -13.92
C GLN A 223 -11.09 -15.60 -13.11
N HIS A 224 -10.25 -14.76 -13.71
CA HIS A 224 -9.64 -13.59 -13.08
C HIS A 224 -10.23 -12.26 -13.57
N PHE A 225 -11.34 -12.32 -14.32
CA PHE A 225 -11.98 -11.16 -14.94
C PHE A 225 -13.49 -11.23 -14.79
N TYR A 226 -14.18 -10.16 -15.17
CA TYR A 226 -15.65 -10.10 -15.18
C TYR A 226 -16.25 -10.26 -13.78
N GLN A 227 -15.76 -9.50 -12.82
CA GLN A 227 -16.35 -9.45 -11.49
C GLN A 227 -17.85 -9.13 -11.57
N GLN A 228 -18.66 -9.76 -10.73
CA GLN A 228 -20.12 -9.64 -10.75
C GLN A 228 -20.68 -9.42 -9.35
N VAL A 229 -21.84 -8.81 -9.29
CA VAL A 229 -22.62 -8.58 -8.08
C VAL A 229 -23.75 -9.60 -8.00
N PHE A 230 -23.87 -10.20 -6.81
CA PHE A 230 -24.95 -11.12 -6.45
C PHE A 230 -25.65 -10.65 -5.18
N TYR A 231 -26.88 -11.13 -4.97
CA TYR A 231 -27.62 -10.98 -3.72
C TYR A 231 -27.75 -12.33 -3.05
N HIS A 232 -27.26 -12.45 -1.81
CA HIS A 232 -27.40 -13.61 -0.96
C HIS A 232 -28.44 -13.33 0.14
N LYS A 233 -29.42 -14.23 0.33
CA LYS A 233 -30.36 -14.18 1.44
C LYS A 233 -29.88 -15.13 2.53
N LEU A 234 -29.71 -14.62 3.73
CA LEU A 234 -29.25 -15.44 4.86
C LEU A 234 -30.12 -16.65 5.09
N GLY A 235 -29.48 -17.82 5.28
CA GLY A 235 -30.15 -19.09 5.48
C GLY A 235 -30.50 -19.84 4.20
N GLU A 236 -30.32 -19.26 3.04
CA GLU A 236 -30.43 -19.95 1.75
C GLU A 236 -29.07 -20.51 1.29
N ALA A 237 -29.10 -21.46 0.36
CA ALA A 237 -27.87 -21.99 -0.23
C ALA A 237 -27.29 -21.00 -1.22
N VAL A 238 -25.93 -20.95 -1.34
CA VAL A 238 -25.20 -20.03 -2.24
C VAL A 238 -25.60 -20.20 -3.71
N ASP A 239 -25.98 -21.41 -4.12
CA ASP A 239 -26.44 -21.70 -5.48
C ASP A 239 -27.80 -21.05 -5.82
N ALA A 240 -28.52 -20.58 -4.79
CA ALA A 240 -29.78 -19.83 -4.95
C ALA A 240 -29.56 -18.30 -5.09
N ASP A 241 -28.32 -17.84 -5.04
CA ASP A 241 -27.98 -16.42 -5.08
C ASP A 241 -28.40 -15.78 -6.41
N LYS A 242 -28.97 -14.59 -6.28
CA LYS A 242 -29.51 -13.88 -7.45
C LYS A 242 -28.45 -12.98 -8.05
N TYR A 243 -28.20 -13.13 -9.35
CA TYR A 243 -27.41 -12.20 -10.10
C TYR A 243 -28.04 -10.80 -10.10
N VAL A 244 -27.21 -9.75 -9.95
CA VAL A 244 -27.64 -8.34 -9.90
C VAL A 244 -27.02 -7.52 -11.02
N ALA A 245 -25.70 -7.49 -11.17
CA ALA A 245 -25.00 -6.66 -12.14
C ALA A 245 -23.61 -7.24 -12.51
N GLY A 246 -22.97 -6.69 -13.55
CA GLY A 246 -21.57 -6.97 -13.89
C GLY A 246 -21.36 -7.62 -15.27
N LYS A 247 -22.37 -8.26 -15.90
CA LYS A 247 -22.19 -8.95 -17.19
C LYS A 247 -21.82 -8.02 -18.35
N ASP A 248 -22.28 -6.77 -18.27
CA ASP A 248 -22.07 -5.77 -19.32
C ASP A 248 -20.99 -4.74 -18.94
N PHE A 249 -20.30 -4.94 -17.82
CA PHE A 249 -19.18 -4.10 -17.40
C PHE A 249 -17.88 -4.48 -18.13
N PRO A 250 -16.90 -3.60 -18.18
CA PRO A 250 -15.60 -3.92 -18.77
C PRO A 250 -14.99 -5.22 -18.19
N LYS A 251 -14.18 -5.90 -19.01
CA LYS A 251 -13.51 -7.15 -18.60
C LYS A 251 -12.72 -6.99 -17.30
N VAL A 252 -12.08 -5.84 -17.11
CA VAL A 252 -11.22 -5.50 -15.97
C VAL A 252 -11.95 -4.70 -14.90
N SER A 253 -13.27 -4.81 -14.81
CA SER A 253 -14.04 -4.07 -13.80
C SER A 253 -13.74 -4.55 -12.40
N GLU A 254 -13.60 -3.59 -11.50
CA GLU A 254 -13.51 -3.77 -10.06
C GLU A 254 -14.70 -3.07 -9.40
N ILE A 255 -15.46 -3.82 -8.61
CA ILE A 255 -16.74 -3.33 -8.09
C ILE A 255 -16.67 -3.22 -6.58
N ALA A 256 -16.94 -2.01 -6.06
CA ALA A 256 -17.11 -1.80 -4.64
C ALA A 256 -18.57 -1.44 -4.29
N LEU A 257 -19.06 -1.99 -3.19
CA LEU A 257 -20.41 -1.78 -2.67
C LEU A 257 -20.32 -1.09 -1.32
N SER A 258 -21.06 -0.01 -1.11
CA SER A 258 -21.10 0.72 0.15
C SER A 258 -22.52 1.09 0.56
N SER A 259 -22.88 0.75 1.79
CA SER A 259 -24.07 1.26 2.48
C SER A 259 -23.70 1.83 3.86
N ARG A 260 -22.43 2.18 4.05
CA ARG A 260 -21.84 2.48 5.36
C ARG A 260 -22.55 3.59 6.12
N GLN A 261 -22.96 4.65 5.42
CA GLN A 261 -23.72 5.76 6.00
C GLN A 261 -25.18 5.76 5.56
N SER A 262 -25.52 4.98 4.53
CA SER A 262 -26.84 4.95 3.92
C SER A 262 -27.88 4.27 4.82
N ASN A 263 -29.08 4.79 4.77
CA ASN A 263 -30.23 4.22 5.46
C ASN A 263 -31.12 3.37 4.52
N GLY A 264 -30.49 2.64 3.57
CA GLY A 264 -31.20 1.71 2.69
C GLY A 264 -30.56 1.46 1.33
N PRO A 265 -30.41 2.47 0.44
CA PRO A 265 -29.76 2.28 -0.84
C PRO A 265 -28.28 1.95 -0.71
N VAL A 266 -27.74 1.20 -1.70
CA VAL A 266 -26.32 0.84 -1.78
C VAL A 266 -25.69 1.62 -2.93
N LEU A 267 -24.58 2.29 -2.68
CA LEU A 267 -23.75 2.85 -3.73
C LEU A 267 -22.86 1.74 -4.29
N MET A 268 -22.85 1.58 -5.60
CA MET A 268 -21.95 0.70 -6.33
C MET A 268 -21.02 1.53 -7.19
N SER A 269 -19.73 1.47 -6.95
CA SER A 269 -18.70 2.01 -7.81
C SER A 269 -18.10 0.89 -8.67
N VAL A 270 -17.83 1.19 -9.93
CA VAL A 270 -17.23 0.28 -10.91
C VAL A 270 -16.00 0.97 -11.47
N ALA A 271 -14.81 0.48 -11.13
CA ALA A 271 -13.57 0.96 -11.73
C ALA A 271 -13.31 0.28 -13.08
N ASN A 272 -12.66 0.96 -14.00
CA ASN A 272 -12.17 0.41 -15.26
C ASN A 272 -10.67 0.07 -15.12
N GLY A 273 -10.36 -1.01 -14.41
CA GLY A 273 -8.99 -1.31 -13.98
C GLY A 273 -8.43 -0.23 -13.06
N ASP A 274 -7.09 -0.08 -13.03
CA ASP A 274 -6.37 0.70 -12.01
C ASP A 274 -6.11 2.17 -12.40
N GLY A 275 -6.62 2.63 -13.55
CA GLY A 275 -6.30 3.98 -14.08
C GLY A 275 -7.11 5.14 -13.52
N GLY A 276 -7.95 4.92 -12.50
CA GLY A 276 -8.71 5.99 -11.85
C GLY A 276 -10.03 6.38 -12.52
N GLU A 277 -10.51 5.62 -13.52
CA GLU A 277 -11.80 5.83 -14.17
C GLU A 277 -12.91 5.04 -13.47
N PHE A 278 -14.02 5.70 -13.11
CA PHE A 278 -15.13 5.09 -12.38
C PHE A 278 -16.48 5.40 -13.01
N ALA A 279 -17.40 4.43 -12.93
CA ALA A 279 -18.83 4.61 -13.14
C ALA A 279 -19.58 4.30 -11.83
N PHE A 280 -20.63 5.06 -11.55
CA PHE A 280 -21.40 4.92 -10.30
C PHE A 280 -22.83 4.51 -10.57
N TYR A 281 -23.33 3.64 -9.69
CA TYR A 281 -24.69 3.11 -9.72
C TYR A 281 -25.28 3.11 -8.29
N VAL A 282 -26.60 3.15 -8.20
CA VAL A 282 -27.34 2.93 -6.95
C VAL A 282 -28.16 1.66 -7.07
N ILE A 283 -28.03 0.77 -6.07
CA ILE A 283 -28.93 -0.37 -5.89
C ILE A 283 -30.01 0.06 -4.90
N GLY A 284 -31.26 0.09 -5.35
CA GLY A 284 -32.39 0.44 -4.52
C GLY A 284 -32.77 -0.67 -3.53
N ALA A 285 -33.68 -0.36 -2.62
CA ALA A 285 -34.16 -1.32 -1.61
C ALA A 285 -34.89 -2.53 -2.23
N ASP A 286 -35.42 -2.38 -3.43
CA ASP A 286 -36.05 -3.43 -4.25
C ASP A 286 -35.03 -4.29 -5.02
N GLY A 287 -33.75 -3.90 -5.02
CA GLY A 287 -32.66 -4.54 -5.76
C GLY A 287 -32.51 -4.02 -7.20
N GLY A 288 -33.30 -3.03 -7.60
CA GLY A 288 -33.16 -2.36 -8.91
C GLY A 288 -31.86 -1.56 -8.98
N VAL A 289 -31.16 -1.63 -10.13
CA VAL A 289 -29.88 -0.95 -10.36
C VAL A 289 -30.12 0.25 -11.28
N SER A 290 -29.71 1.45 -10.85
CA SER A 290 -29.78 2.68 -11.62
C SER A 290 -28.39 3.29 -11.78
N GLN A 291 -28.01 3.61 -13.01
CA GLN A 291 -26.74 4.30 -13.28
C GLN A 291 -26.84 5.79 -12.88
N VAL A 292 -25.79 6.28 -12.23
CA VAL A 292 -25.64 7.69 -11.82
C VAL A 292 -24.66 8.42 -12.74
N SER A 293 -23.48 7.81 -12.97
CA SER A 293 -22.46 8.37 -13.85
C SER A 293 -21.81 7.28 -14.71
N ALA A 294 -21.31 7.67 -15.87
CA ALA A 294 -20.45 6.88 -16.72
C ALA A 294 -18.98 7.22 -16.47
N PHE A 295 -18.04 6.43 -16.99
CA PHE A 295 -16.59 6.70 -16.90
C PHE A 295 -16.20 8.09 -17.42
N ALA A 296 -16.84 8.53 -18.52
CA ALA A 296 -16.56 9.83 -19.12
C ALA A 296 -16.97 11.04 -18.26
N ASP A 297 -17.82 10.84 -17.24
CA ASP A 297 -18.30 11.92 -16.36
C ASP A 297 -17.29 12.33 -15.28
N LYS A 298 -16.14 11.61 -15.18
CA LYS A 298 -15.05 11.90 -14.25
C LYS A 298 -15.50 12.01 -12.79
N VAL A 299 -16.49 11.22 -12.37
CA VAL A 299 -16.84 11.01 -10.98
C VAL A 299 -15.91 9.94 -10.43
N VAL A 300 -15.18 10.23 -9.33
CA VAL A 300 -14.10 9.38 -8.82
C VAL A 300 -14.37 8.80 -7.43
N ALA A 301 -15.32 9.37 -6.70
CA ALA A 301 -15.71 8.86 -5.39
C ALA A 301 -17.15 9.28 -5.07
N GLY A 302 -17.76 8.63 -4.07
CA GLY A 302 -19.08 9.02 -3.60
C GLY A 302 -19.52 8.28 -2.35
N ASP A 303 -20.55 8.84 -1.70
CA ASP A 303 -21.24 8.26 -0.55
C ASP A 303 -22.73 8.63 -0.57
N ILE A 304 -23.57 7.78 0.05
CA ILE A 304 -24.96 8.11 0.33
C ILE A 304 -25.07 8.44 1.82
N GLY A 305 -25.48 9.65 2.12
CA GLY A 305 -25.71 10.12 3.47
C GLY A 305 -26.91 9.44 4.17
N PRO A 306 -27.05 9.63 5.49
CA PRO A 306 -28.14 9.02 6.28
C PRO A 306 -29.54 9.47 5.83
N ASP A 307 -29.67 10.65 5.27
CA ASP A 307 -30.90 11.21 4.69
C ASP A 307 -31.19 10.73 3.26
N GLY A 308 -30.28 9.95 2.66
CA GLY A 308 -30.36 9.46 1.29
C GLY A 308 -29.77 10.42 0.24
N THR A 309 -29.24 11.59 0.63
CA THR A 309 -28.50 12.47 -0.28
C THR A 309 -27.28 11.76 -0.82
N LEU A 310 -27.12 11.75 -2.15
CA LEU A 310 -25.94 11.18 -2.81
C LEU A 310 -24.90 12.28 -3.03
N TYR A 311 -23.76 12.11 -2.40
CA TYR A 311 -22.58 12.97 -2.53
C TYR A 311 -21.58 12.32 -3.50
N LEU A 312 -21.04 13.11 -4.44
CA LEU A 312 -20.12 12.63 -5.46
C LEU A 312 -18.92 13.58 -5.59
N VAL A 313 -17.72 13.04 -5.62
CA VAL A 313 -16.51 13.79 -5.94
C VAL A 313 -16.26 13.69 -7.43
N SER A 314 -16.16 14.82 -8.12
CA SER A 314 -15.97 14.88 -9.56
C SER A 314 -14.72 15.68 -9.94
N HIS A 315 -13.94 15.14 -10.87
CA HIS A 315 -12.77 15.78 -11.48
C HIS A 315 -13.13 16.55 -12.76
N ASP A 316 -14.37 16.52 -13.23
CA ASP A 316 -14.80 17.25 -14.43
C ASP A 316 -14.66 18.77 -14.26
N GLY A 317 -13.68 19.36 -14.98
CA GLY A 317 -13.29 20.77 -14.83
C GLY A 317 -12.74 21.14 -13.45
N ALA A 318 -12.37 20.15 -12.62
CA ALA A 318 -11.90 20.33 -11.25
C ALA A 318 -10.89 19.21 -10.86
N PRO A 319 -9.65 19.23 -11.36
CA PRO A 319 -8.70 18.12 -11.18
C PRO A 319 -8.31 17.84 -9.71
N ARG A 320 -8.62 18.73 -8.78
CA ARG A 320 -8.47 18.50 -7.33
C ARG A 320 -9.77 18.09 -6.64
N GLY A 321 -10.83 17.87 -7.41
CA GLY A 321 -12.15 17.49 -6.94
C GLY A 321 -13.07 18.67 -6.64
N LYS A 322 -14.32 18.50 -6.99
CA LYS A 322 -15.48 19.30 -6.53
C LYS A 322 -16.50 18.34 -5.94
N LEU A 323 -17.24 18.77 -4.93
CA LEU A 323 -18.31 17.96 -4.34
C LEU A 323 -19.63 18.30 -5.01
N LEU A 324 -20.28 17.29 -5.55
CA LEU A 324 -21.65 17.34 -6.09
C LEU A 324 -22.61 16.70 -5.10
N ALA A 325 -23.88 17.14 -5.11
CA ALA A 325 -24.95 16.54 -4.33
C ALA A 325 -26.22 16.34 -5.18
N LEU A 326 -26.78 15.14 -5.11
CA LEU A 326 -28.09 14.76 -5.65
C LEU A 326 -29.05 14.55 -4.50
N LYS A 327 -30.34 14.93 -4.70
CA LYS A 327 -31.39 14.73 -3.69
C LYS A 327 -31.65 13.22 -3.50
N PRO A 328 -32.22 12.84 -2.34
CA PRO A 328 -32.63 11.47 -2.10
C PRO A 328 -33.52 10.91 -3.21
N GLY A 329 -33.10 9.76 -3.76
CA GLY A 329 -33.81 9.07 -4.84
C GLY A 329 -33.47 9.55 -6.27
N ASP A 330 -32.80 10.70 -6.43
CA ASP A 330 -32.33 11.15 -7.74
C ASP A 330 -31.05 10.42 -8.13
N THR A 331 -30.95 10.00 -9.38
CA THR A 331 -29.76 9.35 -9.95
C THR A 331 -29.26 10.04 -11.23
N ALA A 332 -29.92 11.07 -11.71
CA ALA A 332 -29.54 11.79 -12.92
C ALA A 332 -28.44 12.82 -12.61
N LEU A 333 -27.20 12.52 -12.96
CA LEU A 333 -26.02 13.37 -12.65
C LEU A 333 -26.19 14.84 -13.11
N LYS A 334 -26.91 15.07 -14.22
CA LYS A 334 -27.23 16.43 -14.74
C LYS A 334 -28.00 17.31 -13.74
N ASP A 335 -28.71 16.70 -12.78
CA ASP A 335 -29.51 17.38 -11.77
C ASP A 335 -28.71 17.63 -10.47
N ALA A 336 -27.43 17.18 -10.44
CA ALA A 336 -26.55 17.39 -9.31
C ALA A 336 -26.18 18.87 -9.19
N ARG A 337 -26.27 19.39 -7.95
CA ARG A 337 -25.73 20.72 -7.64
C ARG A 337 -24.28 20.66 -7.19
N VAL A 338 -23.47 21.62 -7.60
CA VAL A 338 -22.13 21.80 -7.03
C VAL A 338 -22.29 22.31 -5.61
N LEU A 339 -21.95 21.49 -4.64
CA LEU A 339 -22.04 21.79 -3.21
C LEU A 339 -20.77 22.48 -2.72
N VAL A 340 -19.60 21.91 -3.06
CA VAL A 340 -18.29 22.49 -2.77
C VAL A 340 -17.50 22.58 -4.07
N LYS A 341 -17.03 23.78 -4.40
CA LYS A 341 -16.13 24.00 -5.53
C LYS A 341 -14.72 23.53 -5.21
N GLN A 342 -13.94 23.21 -6.24
CA GLN A 342 -12.52 22.93 -6.09
C GLN A 342 -11.81 24.02 -5.30
N GLY A 343 -11.02 23.58 -4.29
CA GLY A 343 -10.14 24.41 -3.48
C GLY A 343 -8.66 24.26 -3.84
N ASP A 344 -7.81 24.58 -2.89
CA ASP A 344 -6.35 24.37 -2.96
C ASP A 344 -5.94 22.95 -2.54
N GLY A 345 -6.76 22.26 -1.75
CA GLY A 345 -6.61 20.85 -1.38
C GLY A 345 -7.24 19.92 -2.43
N VAL A 346 -6.78 18.69 -2.44
CA VAL A 346 -7.34 17.58 -3.23
C VAL A 346 -8.35 16.82 -2.38
N ILE A 347 -9.60 16.74 -2.79
CA ILE A 347 -10.62 15.94 -2.09
C ILE A 347 -10.27 14.46 -2.33
N GLU A 348 -9.92 13.74 -1.26
CA GLU A 348 -9.64 12.31 -1.33
C GLU A 348 -10.92 11.48 -1.41
N GLY A 349 -10.87 10.39 -2.19
CA GLY A 349 -11.89 9.35 -2.16
C GLY A 349 -11.84 8.54 -0.86
N GLY A 350 -12.77 7.61 -0.71
CA GLY A 350 -12.87 6.74 0.48
C GLY A 350 -11.70 5.77 0.69
N GLY A 351 -10.76 5.69 -0.24
CA GLY A 351 -9.62 4.79 -0.20
C GLY A 351 -9.96 3.34 -0.52
N GLU A 352 -8.93 2.54 -0.77
CA GLU A 352 -8.99 1.13 -1.19
C GLU A 352 -9.78 0.23 -0.19
N PHE A 353 -9.83 0.61 1.08
CA PHE A 353 -10.42 -0.23 2.14
C PHE A 353 -11.80 0.26 2.63
N GLY A 354 -12.56 0.98 1.77
CA GLY A 354 -13.95 1.33 2.07
C GLY A 354 -14.11 2.46 3.11
N GLY A 355 -13.18 3.38 3.18
CA GLY A 355 -13.37 4.66 3.85
C GLY A 355 -14.49 5.46 3.19
N VAL A 356 -14.98 6.51 3.85
CA VAL A 356 -15.96 7.42 3.27
C VAL A 356 -15.26 8.58 2.57
N ALA A 357 -15.77 8.97 1.40
CA ALA A 357 -15.31 10.19 0.72
C ALA A 357 -15.83 11.44 1.43
N VAL A 358 -17.05 11.35 1.97
CA VAL A 358 -17.72 12.42 2.70
C VAL A 358 -18.28 11.87 3.99
N ALA A 359 -17.74 12.25 5.14
CA ALA A 359 -18.33 11.92 6.43
C ALA A 359 -19.50 12.90 6.73
N VAL A 360 -20.69 12.34 6.93
CA VAL A 360 -21.94 13.08 7.03
C VAL A 360 -22.49 12.95 8.45
N THR A 361 -22.73 14.10 9.11
CA THR A 361 -23.47 14.20 10.40
C THR A 361 -24.75 14.98 10.20
N ASP A 362 -25.57 15.12 11.24
CA ASP A 362 -26.77 15.98 11.19
C ASP A 362 -26.43 17.48 11.04
N ARG A 363 -25.21 17.90 11.33
CA ARG A 363 -24.78 19.31 11.36
C ARG A 363 -23.87 19.69 10.21
N ALA A 364 -23.01 18.79 9.76
CA ALA A 364 -21.93 19.13 8.83
C ALA A 364 -21.52 17.97 7.93
N LEU A 365 -20.76 18.33 6.90
CA LEU A 365 -20.03 17.45 6.01
C LEU A 365 -18.54 17.61 6.27
N TYR A 366 -17.80 16.51 6.35
CA TYR A 366 -16.36 16.51 6.54
C TYR A 366 -15.71 15.83 5.35
N LEU A 367 -14.79 16.56 4.71
CA LEU A 367 -14.00 16.09 3.57
C LEU A 367 -12.55 15.92 4.00
N ARG A 368 -11.96 14.78 3.68
CA ARG A 368 -10.51 14.66 3.74
C ARG A 368 -9.92 15.31 2.50
N GLU A 369 -8.92 16.15 2.69
CA GLU A 369 -8.22 16.81 1.61
C GLU A 369 -6.71 16.63 1.80
N LEU A 370 -5.98 16.43 0.70
CA LEU A 370 -4.51 16.48 0.68
C LEU A 370 -4.02 17.88 0.32
N VAL A 371 -2.96 18.29 0.98
CA VAL A 371 -2.25 19.53 0.68
C VAL A 371 -0.80 19.21 0.37
N GLY A 372 -0.60 18.58 -0.81
CA GLY A 372 0.71 18.16 -1.28
C GLY A 372 1.33 17.00 -0.47
N GLY A 373 0.52 16.09 0.09
CA GLY A 373 0.90 14.95 0.92
C GLY A 373 0.27 14.96 2.31
N PRO A 374 0.50 15.96 3.19
CA PRO A 374 -0.23 16.08 4.45
C PRO A 374 -1.73 16.29 4.25
N SER A 375 -2.52 15.81 5.23
CA SER A 375 -3.98 15.91 5.22
C SER A 375 -4.51 17.20 5.84
N ARG A 376 -5.70 17.59 5.41
CA ARG A 376 -6.60 18.55 6.03
C ARG A 376 -7.99 17.90 6.13
N VAL A 377 -8.74 18.17 7.20
CA VAL A 377 -10.16 17.80 7.28
C VAL A 377 -11.00 19.06 7.18
N ALA A 378 -11.54 19.27 5.99
CA ALA A 378 -12.36 20.43 5.68
C ALA A 378 -13.81 20.20 6.07
N ALA A 379 -14.44 21.15 6.77
CA ALA A 379 -15.83 21.06 7.20
C ALA A 379 -16.73 22.04 6.44
N TYR A 380 -17.95 21.59 6.14
CA TYR A 380 -18.97 22.38 5.44
C TYR A 380 -20.36 22.12 6.01
N THR A 381 -21.24 23.12 5.92
CA THR A 381 -22.66 22.92 6.15
C THR A 381 -23.30 22.14 4.99
N HIS A 382 -24.51 21.61 5.19
CA HIS A 382 -25.24 20.85 4.13
C HIS A 382 -25.62 21.70 2.90
N ASP A 383 -25.56 23.04 3.00
CA ASP A 383 -25.72 23.93 1.86
C ASP A 383 -24.39 24.34 1.21
N GLY A 384 -23.26 23.82 1.71
CA GLY A 384 -21.92 24.01 1.13
C GLY A 384 -21.15 25.22 1.67
N LYS A 385 -21.62 25.86 2.74
CA LYS A 385 -20.89 26.97 3.38
C LYS A 385 -19.71 26.40 4.18
N LYS A 386 -18.52 26.95 3.96
CA LYS A 386 -17.30 26.54 4.68
C LYS A 386 -17.42 26.80 6.18
N LEU A 387 -17.08 25.82 6.98
CA LEU A 387 -16.88 25.88 8.42
C LEU A 387 -15.38 25.84 8.75
N PRO A 388 -14.96 26.09 10.00
CA PRO A 388 -13.58 25.87 10.41
C PRO A 388 -13.15 24.42 10.18
N ASP A 389 -11.94 24.24 9.68
CA ASP A 389 -11.34 22.91 9.54
C ASP A 389 -11.14 22.24 10.90
N LEU A 390 -11.14 20.92 10.94
CA LEU A 390 -10.80 20.19 12.15
C LEU A 390 -9.31 20.41 12.50
N PRO A 391 -8.97 20.60 13.79
CA PRO A 391 -7.60 20.87 14.19
C PRO A 391 -6.66 19.69 13.95
N LEU A 392 -5.48 19.97 13.39
CA LEU A 392 -4.42 18.99 13.14
C LEU A 392 -3.05 19.54 13.56
N PRO A 393 -2.13 18.69 14.03
CA PRO A 393 -0.76 19.10 14.33
C PRO A 393 0.08 19.13 13.05
N GLY A 394 0.40 20.29 12.51
CA GLY A 394 1.40 20.46 11.43
C GLY A 394 1.29 19.46 10.28
N LEU A 395 2.40 18.72 9.99
CA LEU A 395 2.44 17.71 8.95
C LEU A 395 1.83 16.39 9.47
N ALA A 396 0.54 16.21 9.30
CA ALA A 396 -0.20 15.05 9.74
C ALA A 396 -0.91 14.34 8.57
N ASN A 397 -1.20 13.08 8.77
CA ASN A 397 -2.11 12.26 7.96
C ASN A 397 -3.41 12.02 8.74
N VAL A 398 -4.53 12.05 8.04
CA VAL A 398 -5.84 11.62 8.52
C VAL A 398 -6.33 10.50 7.61
N ALA A 399 -6.29 9.26 8.07
CA ALA A 399 -6.76 8.13 7.28
C ALA A 399 -8.29 7.94 7.40
N GLU A 400 -8.88 8.31 8.53
CA GLU A 400 -10.29 8.05 8.83
C GLU A 400 -10.97 9.28 9.43
N VAL A 401 -12.20 9.54 8.97
CA VAL A 401 -13.15 10.50 9.59
C VAL A 401 -14.46 9.74 9.78
N VAL A 402 -14.86 9.54 11.02
CA VAL A 402 -15.95 8.61 11.37
C VAL A 402 -16.99 9.33 12.24
N PRO A 403 -18.17 9.67 11.70
CA PRO A 403 -19.28 10.14 12.49
C PRO A 403 -19.70 9.08 13.53
N VAL A 404 -19.88 9.49 14.76
CA VAL A 404 -20.37 8.63 15.84
C VAL A 404 -21.57 9.27 16.56
N ALA A 405 -22.27 8.50 17.37
CA ALA A 405 -23.48 8.97 18.03
C ALA A 405 -23.23 10.21 18.91
N GLY A 406 -24.25 11.06 19.06
CA GLY A 406 -24.24 12.21 19.97
C GLY A 406 -23.63 13.49 19.40
N GLY A 407 -23.44 13.59 18.09
CA GLY A 407 -22.85 14.77 17.45
C GLY A 407 -21.33 14.84 17.63
N HIS A 408 -20.70 13.68 17.59
CA HIS A 408 -19.24 13.55 17.66
C HIS A 408 -18.67 12.99 16.35
N VAL A 409 -17.44 13.38 16.05
CA VAL A 409 -16.66 12.86 14.92
C VAL A 409 -15.31 12.37 15.43
N LEU A 410 -15.05 11.08 15.27
CA LEU A 410 -13.71 10.52 15.47
C LEU A 410 -12.89 10.69 14.19
N TYR A 411 -11.68 11.22 14.31
CA TYR A 411 -10.76 11.23 13.17
C TYR A 411 -9.36 10.79 13.60
N SER A 412 -8.74 9.97 12.78
CA SER A 412 -7.37 9.48 13.04
C SER A 412 -6.37 10.59 12.75
N VAL A 413 -5.32 10.65 13.55
CA VAL A 413 -4.21 11.58 13.36
C VAL A 413 -2.91 10.80 13.50
N GLU A 414 -2.05 10.89 12.50
CA GLU A 414 -0.73 10.27 12.50
C GLU A 414 0.31 11.24 11.96
N THR A 415 1.54 11.19 12.47
CA THR A 415 2.66 11.97 11.93
C THR A 415 3.89 11.06 11.77
N TYR A 416 4.93 11.52 11.10
CA TYR A 416 6.21 10.79 11.04
C TYR A 416 6.76 10.44 12.43
N LEU A 417 6.50 11.27 13.44
CA LEU A 417 7.11 11.20 14.77
C LEU A 417 6.17 10.72 15.88
N ARG A 418 4.87 10.61 15.59
CA ARG A 418 3.85 10.16 16.55
C ARG A 418 2.96 9.09 15.93
N PRO A 419 2.73 7.95 16.62
CA PRO A 419 1.83 6.91 16.15
C PRO A 419 0.38 7.38 16.09
N VAL A 420 -0.46 6.60 15.44
CA VAL A 420 -1.87 6.89 15.25
C VAL A 420 -2.61 7.04 16.58
N TYR A 421 -3.41 8.09 16.66
CA TYR A 421 -4.39 8.31 17.72
C TYR A 421 -5.66 8.91 17.10
N PHE A 422 -6.78 8.83 17.81
CA PHE A 422 -8.00 9.44 17.35
C PHE A 422 -8.34 10.65 18.19
N GLU A 423 -8.66 11.76 17.53
CA GLU A 423 -9.33 12.91 18.12
C GLU A 423 -10.84 12.65 18.11
N ASN A 424 -11.50 13.09 19.17
CA ASN A 424 -12.96 13.14 19.30
C ASN A 424 -13.40 14.60 19.20
N PHE A 425 -13.94 14.99 18.05
CA PHE A 425 -14.46 16.33 17.81
C PHE A 425 -15.93 16.40 18.24
N ASP A 426 -16.25 17.30 19.14
CA ASP A 426 -17.61 17.62 19.56
C ASP A 426 -18.15 18.78 18.72
N GLU A 427 -19.12 18.51 17.88
CA GLU A 427 -19.74 19.49 16.99
C GLU A 427 -20.48 20.60 17.72
N ALA A 428 -20.92 20.37 18.97
CA ALA A 428 -21.67 21.37 19.74
C ALA A 428 -20.75 22.46 20.30
N SER A 429 -19.60 22.07 20.82
CA SER A 429 -18.58 22.98 21.36
C SER A 429 -17.56 23.44 20.32
N GLY A 430 -17.41 22.72 19.19
CA GLY A 430 -16.39 22.98 18.19
C GLY A 430 -14.97 22.64 18.66
N THR A 431 -14.82 21.75 19.64
CA THR A 431 -13.53 21.37 20.23
C THR A 431 -13.19 19.92 19.96
N ALA A 432 -11.90 19.63 19.76
CA ALA A 432 -11.38 18.27 19.66
C ALA A 432 -10.60 17.89 20.93
N GLN A 433 -10.71 16.65 21.33
CA GLN A 433 -9.95 16.07 22.44
C GLN A 433 -9.44 14.69 22.04
N GLU A 434 -8.21 14.38 22.43
CA GLU A 434 -7.65 13.04 22.19
C GLU A 434 -8.52 11.97 22.86
N SER A 435 -8.92 10.99 22.07
CA SER A 435 -9.73 9.87 22.56
C SER A 435 -8.84 8.79 23.22
N LYS A 436 -9.48 7.77 23.79
CA LYS A 436 -8.77 6.62 24.35
C LYS A 436 -8.20 5.68 23.25
N LEU A 437 -8.57 5.88 22.00
CA LEU A 437 -8.05 5.13 20.85
C LEU A 437 -6.71 5.73 20.41
N ALA A 438 -5.67 5.50 21.19
CA ALA A 438 -4.34 6.00 20.90
C ALA A 438 -3.33 4.86 21.01
N GLU A 439 -2.53 4.66 19.96
CA GLU A 439 -1.39 3.76 20.01
C GLU A 439 -0.27 4.40 20.82
N THR A 440 0.34 3.63 21.72
CA THR A 440 1.57 4.01 22.40
C THR A 440 2.74 3.18 21.88
N SER A 441 3.83 3.84 21.56
CA SER A 441 5.03 3.22 21.05
C SER A 441 6.15 3.20 22.10
N PRO A 442 6.95 2.12 22.17
CA PRO A 442 8.13 2.08 23.02
C PRO A 442 9.28 2.96 22.49
N VAL A 443 9.13 3.54 21.30
CA VAL A 443 10.12 4.42 20.68
C VAL A 443 9.63 5.87 20.67
N SER A 444 10.59 6.81 20.78
CA SER A 444 10.35 8.25 20.73
C SER A 444 11.25 8.88 19.67
N PHE A 445 10.76 9.96 19.06
CA PHE A 445 11.47 10.74 18.05
C PHE A 445 11.63 12.21 18.46
N LYS A 446 11.68 12.50 19.77
CA LYS A 446 11.90 13.86 20.29
C LYS A 446 13.24 14.46 19.87
N ASP A 447 14.19 13.59 19.52
CA ASP A 447 15.53 13.89 19.01
C ASP A 447 15.61 13.95 17.48
N ALA A 448 14.49 13.91 16.79
CA ALA A 448 14.41 14.01 15.33
C ALA A 448 13.71 15.29 14.89
N LYS A 449 14.03 15.74 13.67
CA LYS A 449 13.36 16.84 12.98
C LYS A 449 12.82 16.39 11.64
N VAL A 450 11.71 16.98 11.22
CA VAL A 450 11.13 16.83 9.89
C VAL A 450 11.34 18.14 9.13
N VAL A 451 11.89 18.05 7.93
CA VAL A 451 12.09 19.17 7.04
C VAL A 451 11.39 18.88 5.73
N ARG A 452 10.54 19.79 5.26
CA ARG A 452 9.90 19.66 3.96
C ARG A 452 10.60 20.56 2.95
N VAL A 453 11.00 19.98 1.84
CA VAL A 453 11.77 20.63 0.76
C VAL A 453 11.13 20.35 -0.58
N PHE A 454 11.63 21.02 -1.63
CA PHE A 454 11.19 20.83 -3.01
C PHE A 454 12.40 20.63 -3.91
N ALA A 455 12.54 19.47 -4.53
CA ALA A 455 13.46 19.25 -5.64
C ALA A 455 12.88 19.87 -6.93
N THR A 456 13.74 20.14 -7.89
CA THR A 456 13.30 20.61 -9.22
C THR A 456 13.57 19.51 -10.23
N SER A 457 12.51 18.96 -10.80
CA SER A 457 12.58 17.92 -11.83
C SER A 457 13.15 18.47 -13.14
N LYS A 458 13.48 17.57 -14.06
CA LYS A 458 14.07 17.87 -15.36
C LYS A 458 13.27 18.87 -16.20
N ASP A 459 11.97 18.85 -16.10
CA ASP A 459 11.05 19.75 -16.80
C ASP A 459 10.69 21.03 -16.00
N GLY A 460 11.31 21.23 -14.83
CA GLY A 460 11.05 22.36 -13.94
C GLY A 460 9.98 22.12 -12.87
N THR A 461 9.32 20.97 -12.87
CA THR A 461 8.31 20.63 -11.87
C THR A 461 8.92 20.61 -10.47
N ARG A 462 8.20 21.20 -9.51
CA ARG A 462 8.59 21.24 -8.09
C ARG A 462 8.07 20.01 -7.37
N VAL A 463 8.98 19.09 -7.05
CA VAL A 463 8.69 17.80 -6.41
C VAL A 463 8.88 17.91 -4.90
N PRO A 464 7.82 17.76 -4.08
CA PRO A 464 7.94 17.81 -2.63
C PRO A 464 8.68 16.59 -2.09
N MET A 465 9.44 16.78 -1.01
CA MET A 465 10.12 15.71 -0.30
C MET A 465 10.16 16.02 1.20
N SER A 466 9.82 15.05 2.04
CA SER A 466 9.97 15.14 3.49
C SER A 466 11.25 14.45 3.92
N ILE A 467 12.13 15.17 4.63
CA ILE A 467 13.39 14.64 5.15
C ILE A 467 13.29 14.53 6.66
N ILE A 468 13.57 13.37 7.22
CA ILE A 468 13.58 13.11 8.66
C ILE A 468 15.00 12.74 9.08
N ALA A 469 15.57 13.51 10.00
CA ALA A 469 16.94 13.35 10.44
C ALA A 469 17.05 13.49 11.96
N PRO A 470 18.06 12.86 12.59
CA PRO A 470 18.43 13.17 13.98
C PRO A 470 18.69 14.66 14.17
N ALA A 471 18.33 15.23 15.31
CA ALA A 471 18.68 16.59 15.65
C ALA A 471 20.24 16.73 15.67
N GLY A 472 20.73 17.80 15.04
CA GLY A 472 22.20 18.01 14.95
C GLY A 472 22.88 17.30 13.77
N THR A 473 22.11 16.64 12.88
CA THR A 473 22.69 16.11 11.63
C THR A 473 23.39 17.21 10.84
N GLU A 474 24.67 17.01 10.54
CA GLU A 474 25.49 17.93 9.76
C GLU A 474 25.33 17.67 8.26
N LEU A 475 25.25 18.74 7.48
CA LEU A 475 25.17 18.67 6.01
C LEU A 475 26.59 18.66 5.43
N ASN A 476 27.27 17.53 5.54
CA ASN A 476 28.67 17.32 5.13
C ASN A 476 28.83 16.32 3.98
N GLY A 477 27.72 15.82 3.41
CA GLY A 477 27.71 14.85 2.32
C GLY A 477 27.97 13.39 2.75
N ASN A 478 28.11 13.11 4.05
CA ASN A 478 28.50 11.79 4.54
C ASN A 478 27.43 11.03 5.31
N ASN A 479 26.20 11.56 5.43
CA ASN A 479 25.13 10.84 6.11
C ASN A 479 24.60 9.72 5.22
N PRO A 480 24.34 8.52 5.78
CA PRO A 480 23.60 7.49 5.07
C PRO A 480 22.14 7.95 4.92
N VAL A 481 21.66 8.01 3.69
CA VAL A 481 20.27 8.39 3.38
C VAL A 481 19.54 7.23 2.74
N ARG A 482 18.31 6.98 3.17
CA ARG A 482 17.35 6.13 2.46
C ARG A 482 16.28 7.01 1.83
N LEU A 483 16.27 7.07 0.51
CA LEU A 483 15.23 7.73 -0.27
C LEU A 483 14.15 6.73 -0.64
N TYR A 484 12.90 7.10 -0.40
CA TYR A 484 11.70 6.31 -0.71
C TYR A 484 10.78 7.07 -1.65
N GLY A 485 10.11 6.38 -2.57
CA GLY A 485 9.07 6.91 -3.43
C GLY A 485 8.22 5.80 -4.04
N TYR A 486 7.03 6.18 -4.55
CA TYR A 486 6.09 5.28 -5.20
C TYR A 486 5.74 5.73 -6.62
N GLY A 487 4.96 6.81 -6.78
CA GLY A 487 4.70 7.49 -8.06
C GLY A 487 3.84 6.70 -9.04
N GLY A 488 2.59 6.37 -8.68
CA GLY A 488 1.64 5.72 -9.56
C GLY A 488 0.28 5.49 -8.91
N TYR A 489 -0.70 5.09 -9.70
CA TYR A 489 -2.04 4.69 -9.27
C TYR A 489 -2.79 5.76 -8.46
N ASN A 490 -2.45 7.03 -8.64
CA ASN A 490 -3.01 8.11 -7.82
C ASN A 490 -2.77 7.92 -6.29
N ILE A 491 -1.82 7.04 -5.90
CA ILE A 491 -1.49 6.80 -4.49
C ILE A 491 -0.55 7.89 -4.00
N SER A 492 -0.97 8.59 -2.95
CA SER A 492 -0.21 9.68 -2.35
C SER A 492 0.68 9.20 -1.21
N GLU A 493 1.91 9.68 -1.17
CA GLU A 493 2.78 9.50 -0.02
C GLU A 493 2.41 10.51 1.07
N VAL A 494 1.93 9.98 2.20
CA VAL A 494 1.44 10.77 3.34
C VAL A 494 2.34 10.55 4.56
N PRO A 495 2.32 11.43 5.58
CA PRO A 495 3.01 11.20 6.83
C PRO A 495 2.54 9.91 7.53
N VAL A 496 3.44 8.95 7.72
CA VAL A 496 3.21 7.71 8.45
C VAL A 496 4.24 7.56 9.55
N PHE A 497 3.83 7.07 10.71
CA PHE A 497 4.72 6.91 11.86
C PHE A 497 5.90 5.98 11.55
N LEU A 498 7.09 6.47 11.79
CA LEU A 498 8.33 5.76 11.47
C LEU A 498 8.52 4.46 12.27
N GLY A 499 7.92 4.36 13.46
CA GLY A 499 7.92 3.16 14.29
C GLY A 499 9.31 2.63 14.65
N ALA A 500 9.36 1.35 14.96
CA ALA A 500 10.60 0.67 15.32
C ALA A 500 11.66 0.66 14.20
N PRO A 501 11.30 0.43 12.92
CA PRO A 501 12.27 0.50 11.81
C PRO A 501 12.91 1.88 11.67
N GLY A 502 12.09 2.94 11.73
CA GLY A 502 12.61 4.31 11.67
C GLY A 502 13.52 4.65 12.85
N ARG A 503 13.19 4.20 14.08
CA ARG A 503 14.04 4.43 15.24
C ARG A 503 15.40 3.73 15.08
N ILE A 504 15.41 2.50 14.60
CA ILE A 504 16.64 1.75 14.35
C ILE A 504 17.50 2.45 13.30
N TRP A 505 16.86 2.99 12.25
CA TRP A 505 17.56 3.73 11.20
C TRP A 505 18.21 5.02 11.71
N LEU A 506 17.47 5.82 12.49
CA LEU A 506 17.99 7.05 13.07
C LEU A 506 19.09 6.79 14.13
N ASP A 507 18.99 5.70 14.90
CA ASP A 507 20.03 5.30 15.86
C ASP A 507 21.34 4.87 15.16
N GLY A 508 21.26 4.40 13.93
CA GLY A 508 22.40 4.21 13.03
C GLY A 508 22.90 5.50 12.37
N HIS A 509 22.46 6.67 12.84
CA HIS A 509 22.76 8.00 12.28
C HIS A 509 22.29 8.18 10.83
N GLY A 510 21.31 7.38 10.41
CA GLY A 510 20.72 7.47 9.06
C GLY A 510 19.68 8.58 8.97
N VAL A 511 19.49 9.09 7.74
CA VAL A 511 18.46 10.05 7.36
C VAL A 511 17.43 9.33 6.49
N LEU A 512 16.15 9.67 6.64
CA LEU A 512 15.03 9.18 5.84
C LEU A 512 14.52 10.31 4.95
N ALA A 513 14.27 10.01 3.69
CA ALA A 513 13.66 10.94 2.75
C ALA A 513 12.48 10.25 2.03
N PHE A 514 11.34 10.93 1.95
CA PHE A 514 10.11 10.47 1.30
C PHE A 514 9.72 11.47 0.22
N ALA A 515 9.71 11.03 -1.03
CA ALA A 515 9.42 11.86 -2.19
C ALA A 515 7.96 11.73 -2.62
N ASN A 516 7.29 12.86 -2.84
CA ASN A 516 5.92 12.96 -3.35
C ASN A 516 5.98 13.14 -4.87
N LEU A 517 5.95 12.05 -5.62
CA LEU A 517 6.23 12.03 -7.05
C LEU A 517 4.96 12.20 -7.88
N ARG A 518 5.09 12.70 -9.11
CA ARG A 518 4.02 12.58 -10.11
C ARG A 518 3.61 11.11 -10.27
N GLY A 519 2.38 10.87 -10.74
CA GLY A 519 1.76 9.55 -10.70
C GLY A 519 1.01 9.26 -9.39
N GLY A 520 1.36 9.95 -8.28
CA GLY A 520 0.56 10.00 -7.06
C GLY A 520 -0.57 11.02 -7.15
N GLY A 521 -1.35 11.17 -6.06
CA GLY A 521 -2.53 12.02 -5.99
C GLY A 521 -2.33 13.35 -5.25
N GLU A 522 -1.12 13.69 -4.81
CA GLU A 522 -0.84 14.78 -3.87
C GLU A 522 -1.33 16.15 -4.33
N TYR A 523 -1.44 16.36 -5.64
CA TYR A 523 -1.93 17.58 -6.27
C TYR A 523 -3.12 17.36 -7.20
N GLY A 524 -3.75 16.17 -7.13
CA GLY A 524 -4.94 15.79 -7.88
C GLY A 524 -4.66 15.14 -9.22
N GLU A 525 -5.69 15.06 -10.07
CA GLU A 525 -5.69 14.24 -11.27
C GLU A 525 -4.57 14.58 -12.27
N THR A 526 -4.28 15.87 -12.46
CA THR A 526 -3.18 16.28 -13.37
C THR A 526 -1.81 15.80 -12.88
N TRP A 527 -1.61 15.69 -11.55
CA TRP A 527 -0.38 15.17 -10.98
C TRP A 527 -0.24 13.67 -11.22
N HIS A 528 -1.37 12.94 -11.19
CA HIS A 528 -1.43 11.53 -11.54
C HIS A 528 -1.20 11.32 -13.05
N GLU A 529 -1.97 12.00 -13.91
CA GLU A 529 -1.89 11.89 -15.37
C GLU A 529 -0.48 12.21 -15.90
N ASP A 530 0.22 13.20 -15.30
CA ASP A 530 1.60 13.56 -15.64
C ASP A 530 2.64 12.49 -15.24
N GLY A 531 2.25 11.44 -14.53
CA GLY A 531 3.09 10.30 -14.17
C GLY A 531 2.54 8.95 -14.63
N ALA A 532 1.53 8.91 -15.49
CA ALA A 532 0.89 7.71 -16.01
C ALA A 532 1.09 7.54 -17.52
N LEU A 533 0.80 6.36 -18.04
CA LEU A 533 0.83 6.01 -19.48
C LEU A 533 2.14 6.44 -20.15
N THR A 534 2.04 7.28 -21.20
CA THR A 534 3.21 7.78 -21.96
C THR A 534 4.04 8.80 -21.18
N HIS A 535 3.57 9.28 -20.04
CA HIS A 535 4.25 10.25 -19.17
C HIS A 535 5.01 9.59 -18.00
N LYS A 536 5.02 8.27 -17.90
CA LYS A 536 5.61 7.52 -16.77
C LYS A 536 7.08 7.87 -16.51
N GLN A 537 7.85 8.29 -17.52
CA GLN A 537 9.24 8.73 -17.34
C GLN A 537 9.35 9.91 -16.37
N ASN A 538 8.37 10.78 -16.27
CA ASN A 538 8.38 11.91 -15.35
C ASN A 538 8.50 11.47 -13.87
N VAL A 539 7.96 10.32 -13.51
CA VAL A 539 8.09 9.73 -12.15
C VAL A 539 9.56 9.44 -11.84
N PHE A 540 10.28 8.88 -12.80
CA PHE A 540 11.68 8.51 -12.66
C PHE A 540 12.58 9.74 -12.61
N ASP A 541 12.29 10.72 -13.46
CA ASP A 541 12.99 12.03 -13.48
C ASP A 541 12.77 12.80 -12.17
N ASP A 542 11.56 12.75 -11.59
CA ASP A 542 11.22 13.36 -10.30
C ASP A 542 12.01 12.73 -9.15
N PHE A 543 12.06 11.40 -9.08
CA PHE A 543 12.80 10.68 -8.04
C PHE A 543 14.29 10.93 -8.14
N PHE A 544 14.83 10.92 -9.37
CA PHE A 544 16.22 11.25 -9.61
C PHE A 544 16.54 12.68 -9.19
N ALA A 545 15.67 13.65 -9.47
CA ALA A 545 15.83 15.03 -9.02
C ALA A 545 15.85 15.14 -7.48
N CYS A 546 15.04 14.32 -6.78
CA CYS A 546 15.10 14.24 -5.32
C CYS A 546 16.46 13.70 -4.83
N ALA A 547 17.00 12.67 -5.49
CA ALA A 547 18.33 12.14 -5.20
C ALA A 547 19.42 13.19 -5.41
N GLN A 548 19.39 13.88 -6.56
CA GLN A 548 20.32 14.98 -6.87
C GLN A 548 20.22 16.14 -5.86
N TYR A 549 19.00 16.50 -5.42
CA TYR A 549 18.79 17.49 -4.38
C TYR A 549 19.51 17.12 -3.08
N LEU A 550 19.36 15.86 -2.64
CA LEU A 550 19.99 15.37 -1.41
C LEU A 550 21.52 15.45 -1.48
N VAL A 551 22.10 15.12 -2.62
CA VAL A 551 23.55 15.23 -2.85
C VAL A 551 24.00 16.71 -2.94
N ALA A 552 23.33 17.52 -3.72
CA ALA A 552 23.66 18.92 -3.92
C ALA A 552 23.54 19.77 -2.64
N GLN A 553 22.60 19.40 -1.74
CA GLN A 553 22.43 20.06 -0.44
C GLN A 553 23.28 19.41 0.68
N HIS A 554 24.22 18.54 0.32
CA HIS A 554 25.15 17.88 1.23
C HIS A 554 24.46 17.02 2.33
N TRP A 555 23.23 16.58 2.08
CA TRP A 555 22.62 15.57 2.95
C TRP A 555 23.36 14.24 2.88
N THR A 556 23.88 13.88 1.69
CA THR A 556 24.52 12.60 1.41
C THR A 556 25.46 12.71 0.20
N SER A 557 26.04 11.57 -0.21
CA SER A 557 26.75 11.38 -1.48
C SER A 557 26.26 10.09 -2.15
N PRO A 558 26.53 9.84 -3.43
CA PRO A 558 26.17 8.60 -4.10
C PRO A 558 26.60 7.34 -3.36
N ASP A 559 27.79 7.34 -2.75
CA ASP A 559 28.31 6.22 -1.95
C ASP A 559 27.56 5.98 -0.62
N ARG A 560 26.75 6.94 -0.20
CA ARG A 560 25.97 6.91 1.07
C ARG A 560 24.47 6.98 0.82
N LEU A 561 24.04 6.98 -0.44
CA LEU A 561 22.62 7.03 -0.82
C LEU A 561 22.09 5.65 -1.16
N GLY A 562 21.09 5.23 -0.40
CA GLY A 562 20.25 4.05 -0.66
C GLY A 562 18.87 4.45 -1.16
N ALA A 563 18.27 3.62 -2.00
CA ALA A 563 16.89 3.76 -2.44
C ALA A 563 16.06 2.55 -2.04
N LEU A 564 14.76 2.77 -1.77
CA LEU A 564 13.80 1.73 -1.46
C LEU A 564 12.45 2.04 -2.10
N GLY A 565 11.82 1.03 -2.71
CA GLY A 565 10.47 1.10 -3.25
C GLY A 565 9.85 -0.28 -3.40
N GLY A 566 8.52 -0.34 -3.41
CA GLY A 566 7.78 -1.59 -3.58
C GLY A 566 6.69 -1.49 -4.63
N SER A 567 6.30 -2.61 -5.27
CA SER A 567 5.25 -2.66 -6.28
C SER A 567 5.59 -1.72 -7.47
N ASN A 568 4.75 -0.74 -7.78
CA ASN A 568 5.09 0.34 -8.71
C ASN A 568 6.35 1.13 -8.26
N GLY A 569 6.57 1.30 -6.94
CA GLY A 569 7.85 1.80 -6.41
C GLY A 569 9.03 0.85 -6.70
N GLY A 570 8.77 -0.44 -6.90
CA GLY A 570 9.77 -1.40 -7.39
C GLY A 570 10.10 -1.20 -8.86
N LEU A 571 9.12 -0.84 -9.71
CA LEU A 571 9.38 -0.37 -11.08
C LEU A 571 10.29 0.87 -11.06
N LEU A 572 9.98 1.84 -10.20
CA LEU A 572 10.82 3.01 -9.98
C LEU A 572 12.26 2.62 -9.60
N MET A 573 12.44 1.65 -8.69
CA MET A 573 13.77 1.13 -8.32
C MET A 573 14.47 0.49 -9.52
N GLY A 574 13.75 -0.30 -10.32
CA GLY A 574 14.28 -0.87 -11.57
C GLY A 574 14.76 0.21 -12.54
N ALA A 575 14.00 1.28 -12.72
CA ALA A 575 14.38 2.43 -13.53
C ALA A 575 15.64 3.12 -12.98
N MET A 576 15.74 3.33 -11.67
CA MET A 576 16.94 3.93 -11.06
C MET A 576 18.18 3.05 -11.27
N ILE A 577 18.06 1.73 -11.12
CA ILE A 577 19.17 0.78 -11.37
C ILE A 577 19.67 0.89 -12.82
N THR A 578 18.77 1.00 -13.79
CA THR A 578 19.15 0.96 -15.22
C THR A 578 19.48 2.32 -15.81
N GLN A 579 18.79 3.38 -15.38
CA GLN A 579 18.99 4.73 -15.92
C GLN A 579 20.08 5.51 -15.19
N HIS A 580 20.25 5.29 -13.86
CA HIS A 580 21.13 6.07 -13.00
C HIS A 580 22.00 5.19 -12.07
N PRO A 581 22.69 4.16 -12.59
CA PRO A 581 23.38 3.17 -11.76
C PRO A 581 24.50 3.75 -10.87
N ALA A 582 25.08 4.89 -11.22
CA ALA A 582 26.16 5.52 -10.47
C ALA A 582 25.68 6.42 -9.30
N GLU A 583 24.38 6.71 -9.22
CA GLU A 583 23.86 7.68 -8.25
C GLU A 583 23.47 7.04 -6.91
N PHE A 584 23.38 5.72 -6.88
CA PHE A 584 22.97 4.97 -5.70
C PHE A 584 24.01 3.92 -5.31
N ARG A 585 24.37 3.87 -4.04
CA ARG A 585 25.21 2.79 -3.50
C ARG A 585 24.47 1.47 -3.43
N ALA A 586 23.19 1.52 -3.01
CA ALA A 586 22.37 0.33 -2.81
C ALA A 586 20.90 0.61 -3.14
N VAL A 587 20.22 -0.38 -3.73
CA VAL A 587 18.80 -0.33 -4.06
C VAL A 587 18.09 -1.55 -3.49
N VAL A 588 17.04 -1.32 -2.71
CA VAL A 588 16.11 -2.34 -2.24
C VAL A 588 14.81 -2.22 -3.03
N SER A 589 14.40 -3.30 -3.67
CA SER A 589 13.18 -3.33 -4.47
C SER A 589 12.28 -4.50 -4.05
N LEU A 590 11.08 -4.18 -3.59
CA LEU A 590 10.14 -5.15 -3.04
C LEU A 590 8.99 -5.36 -4.03
N VAL A 591 8.66 -6.61 -4.35
CA VAL A 591 7.51 -7.01 -5.18
C VAL A 591 7.36 -6.16 -6.47
N GLY A 592 8.49 -5.87 -7.15
CA GLY A 592 8.56 -4.87 -8.22
C GLY A 592 8.24 -5.40 -9.61
N ILE A 593 7.83 -4.50 -10.50
CA ILE A 593 7.51 -4.75 -11.91
C ILE A 593 8.72 -4.33 -12.76
N TYR A 594 9.26 -5.21 -13.61
CA TYR A 594 10.48 -4.86 -14.36
C TYR A 594 10.38 -5.13 -15.87
N ASP A 595 9.54 -6.07 -16.30
CA ASP A 595 9.29 -6.35 -17.72
C ASP A 595 7.96 -5.74 -18.15
N MET A 596 8.01 -4.48 -18.55
CA MET A 596 6.81 -3.72 -18.89
C MET A 596 6.18 -4.15 -20.22
N LEU A 597 6.92 -4.89 -21.05
CA LEU A 597 6.39 -5.39 -22.32
C LEU A 597 5.54 -6.64 -22.16
N ARG A 598 5.62 -7.28 -20.99
CA ARG A 598 4.90 -8.52 -20.70
C ARG A 598 3.96 -8.43 -19.49
N VAL A 599 3.91 -7.30 -18.81
CA VAL A 599 3.06 -7.12 -17.62
C VAL A 599 1.59 -7.39 -17.92
N GLU A 600 1.05 -6.93 -19.05
CA GLU A 600 -0.36 -7.13 -19.44
C GLU A 600 -0.75 -8.57 -19.75
N LEU A 601 0.21 -9.50 -19.81
CA LEU A 601 -0.06 -10.91 -20.06
C LEU A 601 -0.42 -11.68 -18.79
N ASP A 602 -0.06 -11.15 -17.62
CA ASP A 602 -0.52 -11.69 -16.34
C ASP A 602 -1.99 -11.31 -16.08
N PRO A 603 -2.75 -12.13 -15.37
CA PRO A 603 -4.14 -11.81 -15.06
C PRO A 603 -4.28 -10.44 -14.41
N ASN A 604 -3.50 -10.15 -13.38
CA ASN A 604 -3.53 -8.84 -12.72
C ASN A 604 -2.97 -7.72 -13.59
N GLY A 605 -1.92 -7.97 -14.35
CA GLY A 605 -1.30 -6.97 -15.22
C GLY A 605 -2.22 -6.40 -16.29
N ALA A 606 -3.29 -7.13 -16.66
CA ALA A 606 -4.30 -6.62 -17.58
C ALA A 606 -5.09 -5.43 -16.99
N PHE A 607 -5.29 -5.38 -15.67
CA PHE A 607 -5.94 -4.26 -14.96
C PHE A 607 -5.05 -3.02 -14.97
N ASN A 608 -3.74 -3.20 -14.97
CA ASN A 608 -2.74 -2.13 -14.96
C ASN A 608 -2.56 -1.43 -16.31
N THR A 609 -3.22 -1.89 -17.38
CA THR A 609 -3.09 -1.27 -18.72
C THR A 609 -3.62 0.15 -18.76
N THR A 610 -4.53 0.51 -17.88
CA THR A 610 -5.06 1.88 -17.74
C THR A 610 -4.09 2.83 -17.03
N GLU A 611 -3.15 2.29 -16.23
CA GLU A 611 -2.07 3.04 -15.57
C GLU A 611 -0.78 3.09 -16.42
N PHE A 612 -0.37 1.95 -16.98
CA PHE A 612 0.91 1.85 -17.70
C PHE A 612 0.80 1.94 -19.21
N GLY A 613 -0.37 1.61 -19.77
CA GLY A 613 -0.54 1.44 -21.20
C GLY A 613 -0.39 -0.02 -21.65
N SER A 614 -0.57 -0.24 -22.96
CA SER A 614 -0.54 -1.55 -23.60
C SER A 614 0.44 -1.58 -24.77
N VAL A 615 1.12 -2.69 -24.96
CA VAL A 615 1.99 -2.93 -26.12
C VAL A 615 1.19 -3.02 -27.44
N LYS A 616 -0.14 -3.08 -27.37
CA LYS A 616 -1.05 -3.09 -28.52
C LYS A 616 -1.27 -1.70 -29.10
N ASP A 617 -1.02 -0.64 -28.34
CA ASP A 617 -0.95 0.73 -28.83
C ASP A 617 0.50 1.10 -29.15
N ARG A 618 0.74 1.69 -30.33
CA ARG A 618 2.11 1.98 -30.79
C ARG A 618 2.84 3.04 -29.97
N ALA A 619 2.11 4.06 -29.52
CA ALA A 619 2.71 5.15 -28.73
C ALA A 619 3.00 4.67 -27.30
N GLN A 620 2.07 3.92 -26.71
CA GLN A 620 2.25 3.34 -25.40
C GLN A 620 3.36 2.26 -25.38
N PHE A 621 3.43 1.41 -26.43
CA PHE A 621 4.56 0.49 -26.57
C PHE A 621 5.89 1.24 -26.61
N ALA A 622 6.00 2.33 -27.37
CA ALA A 622 7.22 3.09 -27.44
C ALA A 622 7.65 3.65 -26.07
N ALA A 623 6.69 4.14 -25.28
CA ALA A 623 6.92 4.61 -23.92
C ALA A 623 7.33 3.45 -23.00
N LEU A 624 6.57 2.36 -22.97
CA LEU A 624 6.85 1.16 -22.17
C LEU A 624 8.26 0.63 -22.46
N TYR A 625 8.62 0.50 -23.73
CA TYR A 625 9.93 0.00 -24.13
C TYR A 625 11.04 0.96 -23.71
N ALA A 626 10.83 2.27 -23.79
CA ALA A 626 11.84 3.27 -23.46
C ALA A 626 12.28 3.22 -21.99
N TYR A 627 11.40 2.82 -21.06
CA TYR A 627 11.74 2.79 -19.64
C TYR A 627 11.77 1.39 -19.02
N SER A 628 11.32 0.33 -19.71
CA SER A 628 11.21 -1.03 -19.16
C SER A 628 12.55 -1.53 -18.60
N PRO A 629 12.71 -1.66 -17.27
CA PRO A 629 14.01 -1.91 -16.66
C PRO A 629 14.71 -3.17 -17.17
N TYR A 630 13.97 -4.27 -17.31
CA TYR A 630 14.53 -5.54 -17.73
C TYR A 630 15.18 -5.47 -19.13
N GLN A 631 14.58 -4.74 -20.07
CA GLN A 631 15.12 -4.57 -21.43
C GLN A 631 16.32 -3.59 -21.48
N HIS A 632 16.57 -2.85 -20.42
CA HIS A 632 17.63 -1.84 -20.34
C HIS A 632 18.80 -2.24 -19.43
N VAL A 633 18.89 -3.53 -19.04
CA VAL A 633 20.10 -4.08 -18.42
C VAL A 633 21.17 -4.18 -19.50
N VAL A 634 22.30 -3.50 -19.29
CA VAL A 634 23.40 -3.40 -20.27
C VAL A 634 24.63 -4.16 -19.76
N PRO A 635 25.15 -5.13 -20.53
CA PRO A 635 26.36 -5.87 -20.18
C PRO A 635 27.56 -4.96 -19.89
N GLY A 636 28.34 -5.29 -18.86
CA GLY A 636 29.54 -4.56 -18.50
C GLY A 636 29.29 -3.27 -17.71
N THR A 637 28.06 -3.05 -17.23
CA THR A 637 27.72 -1.90 -16.39
C THR A 637 28.05 -2.16 -14.92
N LYS A 638 28.52 -1.14 -14.20
CA LYS A 638 28.67 -1.17 -12.75
C LYS A 638 27.35 -0.81 -12.08
N TYR A 639 26.49 -1.82 -11.89
CA TYR A 639 25.24 -1.64 -11.16
C TYR A 639 25.47 -1.47 -9.66
N PRO A 640 24.58 -0.76 -8.93
CA PRO A 640 24.63 -0.67 -7.46
C PRO A 640 24.50 -2.04 -6.81
N ALA A 641 24.67 -2.11 -5.51
CA ALA A 641 24.22 -3.27 -4.76
C ALA A 641 22.68 -3.37 -4.83
N VAL A 642 22.15 -4.56 -5.13
CA VAL A 642 20.70 -4.76 -5.34
C VAL A 642 20.18 -5.88 -4.44
N PHE A 643 19.09 -5.59 -3.71
CA PHE A 643 18.31 -6.58 -3.01
C PHE A 643 16.86 -6.52 -3.47
N MET A 644 16.39 -7.61 -4.09
CA MET A 644 14.98 -7.78 -4.46
C MET A 644 14.34 -8.84 -3.58
N ALA A 645 13.10 -8.57 -3.15
CA ALA A 645 12.29 -9.55 -2.41
C ALA A 645 10.88 -9.61 -3.00
N THR A 646 10.33 -10.84 -3.08
CA THR A 646 8.95 -11.09 -3.55
C THR A 646 8.33 -12.27 -2.82
N GLY A 647 6.99 -12.35 -2.82
CA GLY A 647 6.26 -13.52 -2.33
C GLY A 647 6.00 -14.51 -3.46
N GLU A 648 6.03 -15.83 -3.16
CA GLU A 648 5.72 -16.86 -4.15
C GLU A 648 4.24 -16.81 -4.57
N HIS A 649 3.36 -16.36 -3.66
CA HIS A 649 1.91 -16.25 -3.88
C HIS A 649 1.47 -14.83 -4.26
N ASP A 650 2.40 -14.01 -4.77
CA ASP A 650 2.08 -12.65 -5.20
C ASP A 650 1.19 -12.67 -6.45
N GLY A 651 -0.10 -12.42 -6.24
CA GLY A 651 -1.11 -12.36 -7.29
C GLY A 651 -1.23 -10.98 -7.94
N ARG A 652 -0.65 -9.92 -7.35
CA ARG A 652 -0.66 -8.56 -7.90
C ARG A 652 0.48 -8.33 -8.87
N VAL A 653 1.69 -8.72 -8.48
CA VAL A 653 2.88 -8.62 -9.32
C VAL A 653 3.55 -9.98 -9.40
N ASN A 654 3.47 -10.61 -10.56
CA ASN A 654 4.03 -11.94 -10.76
C ASN A 654 5.53 -11.98 -10.40
N PRO A 655 5.96 -12.92 -9.56
CA PRO A 655 7.38 -13.07 -9.18
C PRO A 655 8.35 -13.25 -10.36
N MET A 656 7.86 -13.55 -11.56
CA MET A 656 8.65 -13.60 -12.78
C MET A 656 9.45 -12.32 -13.03
N HIS A 657 8.86 -11.15 -12.70
CA HIS A 657 9.53 -9.86 -12.87
C HIS A 657 10.84 -9.82 -12.09
N SER A 658 10.79 -10.18 -10.79
CA SER A 658 12.00 -10.23 -9.95
C SER A 658 12.99 -11.29 -10.41
N ARG A 659 12.50 -12.49 -10.81
CA ARG A 659 13.37 -13.57 -11.32
C ARG A 659 14.13 -13.13 -12.57
N LYS A 660 13.44 -12.56 -13.57
CA LYS A 660 14.05 -12.13 -14.83
C LYS A 660 15.03 -10.99 -14.63
N MET A 661 14.66 -9.98 -13.83
CA MET A 661 15.51 -8.82 -13.57
C MET A 661 16.80 -9.19 -12.84
N ILE A 662 16.73 -10.02 -11.81
CA ILE A 662 17.92 -10.51 -11.09
C ILE A 662 18.82 -11.34 -11.98
N ALA A 663 18.24 -12.22 -12.82
CA ALA A 663 19.01 -13.02 -13.78
C ALA A 663 19.83 -12.13 -14.72
N ALA A 664 19.22 -11.08 -15.27
CA ALA A 664 19.91 -10.14 -16.16
C ALA A 664 20.98 -9.35 -15.41
N LEU A 665 20.68 -8.80 -14.23
CA LEU A 665 21.66 -8.03 -13.45
C LEU A 665 22.85 -8.90 -13.02
N GLN A 666 22.63 -10.14 -12.60
CA GLN A 666 23.72 -11.07 -12.20
C GLN A 666 24.62 -11.46 -13.37
N ALA A 667 24.05 -11.56 -14.58
CA ALA A 667 24.82 -11.87 -15.79
C ALA A 667 25.70 -10.70 -16.26
N ASP A 668 25.21 -9.48 -16.11
CA ASP A 668 25.73 -8.31 -16.83
C ASP A 668 26.51 -7.32 -15.96
N THR A 669 26.37 -7.39 -14.62
CA THR A 669 27.09 -6.46 -13.72
C THR A 669 28.60 -6.77 -13.63
N ILE A 670 29.42 -5.73 -13.59
CA ILE A 670 30.86 -5.81 -13.31
C ILE A 670 31.24 -5.06 -12.03
N SER A 671 30.26 -4.65 -11.22
CA SER A 671 30.55 -3.84 -10.01
C SER A 671 31.21 -4.64 -8.88
N GLY A 672 31.04 -5.96 -8.87
CA GLY A 672 31.44 -6.82 -7.74
C GLY A 672 30.56 -6.67 -6.49
N LEU A 673 29.50 -5.84 -6.56
CA LEU A 673 28.54 -5.63 -5.47
C LEU A 673 27.49 -6.77 -5.44
N PRO A 674 26.86 -7.02 -4.26
CA PRO A 674 25.86 -8.07 -4.15
C PRO A 674 24.60 -7.74 -4.97
N VAL A 675 24.14 -8.71 -5.75
CA VAL A 675 22.85 -8.71 -6.47
C VAL A 675 22.08 -9.93 -5.99
N LEU A 676 21.03 -9.72 -5.19
CA LEU A 676 20.37 -10.71 -4.36
C LEU A 676 18.87 -10.77 -4.63
N LEU A 677 18.30 -11.98 -4.54
CA LEU A 677 16.86 -12.23 -4.65
C LEU A 677 16.40 -13.09 -3.48
N SER A 678 15.40 -12.66 -2.75
CA SER A 678 14.66 -13.46 -1.77
C SER A 678 13.24 -13.74 -2.27
N ILE A 679 12.79 -14.99 -2.16
CA ILE A 679 11.44 -15.41 -2.51
C ILE A 679 10.82 -16.13 -1.31
N ASN A 680 9.79 -15.54 -0.71
CA ASN A 680 9.14 -16.11 0.45
C ASN A 680 7.95 -17.00 0.03
N SER A 681 8.00 -18.29 0.38
CA SER A 681 6.96 -19.27 0.03
C SER A 681 5.65 -19.14 0.84
N HIS A 682 5.60 -18.25 1.83
CA HIS A 682 4.41 -18.00 2.68
C HIS A 682 3.94 -16.56 2.61
N ALA A 683 4.34 -15.83 1.58
CA ALA A 683 3.95 -14.44 1.38
C ALA A 683 3.41 -14.19 -0.03
N GLY A 684 2.53 -13.20 -0.14
CA GLY A 684 2.05 -12.61 -1.38
C GLY A 684 2.66 -11.23 -1.61
N HIS A 685 1.83 -10.25 -2.00
CA HIS A 685 2.24 -8.87 -2.29
C HIS A 685 2.59 -8.04 -1.05
N GLY A 686 2.29 -8.54 0.15
CA GLY A 686 2.56 -7.87 1.43
C GLY A 686 1.32 -7.77 2.32
N ILE A 687 0.13 -7.56 1.77
CA ILE A 687 -1.13 -7.60 2.52
C ILE A 687 -1.33 -9.01 3.08
N GLY A 688 -1.80 -9.10 4.33
CA GLY A 688 -2.03 -10.39 4.99
C GLY A 688 -0.77 -11.14 5.46
N SER A 689 0.44 -10.58 5.26
CA SER A 689 1.66 -11.20 5.76
C SER A 689 1.70 -11.23 7.28
N ALA A 690 2.09 -12.38 7.84
CA ALA A 690 2.28 -12.55 9.28
C ALA A 690 3.32 -11.57 9.86
N LEU A 691 3.15 -11.18 11.12
CA LEU A 691 4.07 -10.25 11.78
C LEU A 691 5.53 -10.73 11.72
N SER A 692 5.78 -12.03 11.92
CA SER A 692 7.13 -12.61 11.84
C SER A 692 7.74 -12.44 10.45
N ILE A 693 6.97 -12.68 9.38
CA ILE A 693 7.41 -12.48 7.98
C ILE A 693 7.78 -11.02 7.74
N ARG A 694 6.96 -10.08 8.21
CA ARG A 694 7.24 -8.63 8.10
C ARG A 694 8.50 -8.23 8.86
N VAL A 695 8.73 -8.79 10.05
CA VAL A 695 9.95 -8.57 10.84
C VAL A 695 11.17 -9.08 10.09
N ASP A 696 11.11 -10.28 9.53
CA ASP A 696 12.21 -10.87 8.76
C ASP A 696 12.54 -10.02 7.52
N GLN A 697 11.54 -9.70 6.69
CA GLN A 697 11.72 -8.89 5.48
C GLN A 697 12.27 -7.49 5.79
N THR A 698 11.76 -6.85 6.83
CA THR A 698 12.26 -5.54 7.29
C THR A 698 13.70 -5.65 7.77
N SER A 699 14.03 -6.70 8.52
CA SER A 699 15.40 -6.95 9.01
C SER A 699 16.37 -7.18 7.86
N ASP A 700 15.96 -7.92 6.83
CA ASP A 700 16.76 -8.21 5.65
C ASP A 700 17.05 -6.94 4.84
N ALA A 701 16.02 -6.16 4.53
CA ALA A 701 16.15 -4.90 3.79
C ALA A 701 17.04 -3.88 4.55
N MET A 702 16.82 -3.76 5.86
CA MET A 702 17.61 -2.86 6.70
C MET A 702 19.07 -3.34 6.82
N ALA A 703 19.30 -4.63 7.08
CA ALA A 703 20.66 -5.17 7.21
C ALA A 703 21.47 -5.00 5.92
N PHE A 704 20.83 -5.24 4.77
CA PHE A 704 21.44 -4.99 3.46
C PHE A 704 21.85 -3.52 3.28
N LEU A 705 20.95 -2.58 3.59
CA LEU A 705 21.26 -1.15 3.49
C LEU A 705 22.32 -0.73 4.51
N PHE A 706 22.25 -1.23 5.75
CA PHE A 706 23.26 -0.95 6.79
C PHE A 706 24.66 -1.36 6.31
N ASP A 707 24.78 -2.59 5.80
CA ASP A 707 26.03 -3.10 5.28
C ASP A 707 26.56 -2.25 4.11
N GLN A 708 25.73 -2.00 3.10
CA GLN A 708 26.14 -1.33 1.89
C GLN A 708 26.40 0.18 2.09
N LEU A 709 25.71 0.82 3.04
CA LEU A 709 25.90 2.23 3.39
C LEU A 709 26.93 2.42 4.53
N GLY A 710 27.60 1.35 4.98
CA GLY A 710 28.60 1.42 6.05
C GLY A 710 28.04 1.91 7.39
N MET A 711 26.80 1.49 7.70
CA MET A 711 26.12 1.83 8.96
C MET A 711 26.40 0.77 10.03
N SER A 712 26.32 1.17 11.30
CA SER A 712 26.35 0.26 12.45
C SER A 712 25.32 0.68 13.48
N LEU A 713 24.78 -0.27 14.21
CA LEU A 713 24.04 0.05 15.43
C LEU A 713 25.04 0.38 16.52
N GLY A 714 24.99 1.60 17.04
CA GLY A 714 25.74 1.96 18.23
C GLY A 714 25.45 0.99 19.37
N VAL A 715 26.44 0.66 20.17
CA VAL A 715 26.23 -0.08 21.43
C VAL A 715 25.34 0.81 22.30
N GLY A 716 24.07 0.41 22.50
CA GLY A 716 23.13 1.20 23.30
C GLY A 716 23.69 1.52 24.67
N PRO A 717 23.28 2.63 25.31
CA PRO A 717 23.71 2.98 26.67
C PRO A 717 23.15 1.98 27.70
N GLY A 718 23.76 0.79 27.77
CA GLY A 718 23.32 -0.32 28.63
C GLY A 718 24.34 -1.42 28.84
N GLY A 719 25.53 -1.29 28.26
CA GLY A 719 26.62 -2.27 28.41
C GLY A 719 27.83 -1.74 29.21
N GLY A 720 27.59 -0.93 30.24
CA GLY A 720 28.60 -0.61 31.23
C GLY A 720 28.86 -1.84 32.07
N GLY A 721 29.91 -2.59 31.73
CA GLY A 721 30.40 -3.69 32.54
C GLY A 721 30.74 -3.20 33.94
N ALA A 722 30.11 -3.78 34.95
CA ALA A 722 30.60 -3.74 36.29
C ALA A 722 32.02 -4.33 36.31
N LYS A 723 33.00 -3.52 36.73
CA LYS A 723 34.27 -3.99 37.22
C LYS A 723 34.07 -4.53 38.61
#